data_36909734c0c9aa74293b8badb389d1ca
#
_entry.id   36909734c0c9aa74293b8badb389d1ca
#
_cell.length_a   1.000
_cell.length_b   1.000
_cell.length_c   1.000
_cell.angle_alpha   90.00
_cell.angle_beta   90.00
_cell.angle_gamma   90.00
#
_symmetry.space_group_name_H-M   'P 1'
#
loop_
_entity.id
_entity.type
_entity.pdbx_description
1 polymer ?
#
loop_
_entity_poly.entity_id
_entity_poly.type
_entity_poly.pdbx_seq_one_letter_code
_entity_poly.pdbx_strand_id
1 'polypeptide(L)'
;MRCNRSMKSVALAFLALCSLVLNTAQAEPSVTKTDLLIVGGTESGWAAAIQAARQGVKSVTLVLDGDWLGGQYTEQALACVDENKGPGKVGWGVDWHPMKRSFHRSGLFKELMDRIEAFNTEKYGSPMPGRPFHGPSTFRPAEAEAIFRELLQPYIDNGQVTLISRHYPVKADVDQSGSRPRLTGLWFAPTGSEQPDLHIQARLTIDASDWGDVIQVSGTDFEMGADPRSRYQEPSAPVDLSDYPANEMNPITWAMIVEESDRDTPIPQPDHYDDRNFVRTSRLSLAEMKHLKWDRPVKLGSIPHWPDQGKASPRQLSIFTVRRIVDRETSKDQRTSILLNYMLGQDYPLERLPQHVITALEATEPGASEKNIVLMTRAQRQIIFDDAKRHSLSLLYHLQYFVHERAPDKTNSFRHFHLSDEFGTADHLPPKPYIRESLRLKAMYMMREQDGRNQDGPNKKFARERFSQVMYPDGLFAWQFHYDFHRTGRAYLKSEGNTGPWIDYEKPGRNTSLVSDRSLFPLRSLVPIEMDGLLGAQKNVGYSSIVSAAIRLHDQCVAVGQAAGATAAVSLHNHVAPREIPYDREKLEQVRTALCSETDAGVALLIWPYRDLAPAHPAFIAVNRLAARGILPMDVRNVDFHPDDPASHEWCQQIQQLASQSVNAANLPFTFDEGMTRGEFCQQLWAGLKDLPLRPFTRLQPDDADADGIPDRDDPTLFTPGEPVQWKKITSVAAENQNGLVSLIKSPQARRINFAGKNVPPLSGFESDQGAVFNTQRGFGWQRDLSQNMRQRKQVHEDYLDTFVFTRDHDRWECVVPNGIWQVTVCVGDAGHDQIGQWVTVEGKQIIQDLSTVGGSFQKKQTRVEVKDGRLTVEIGKTKAGTNTCLNWLSFEPIPPAGASR
;
A
#
# COMPACT_ATOMS: atom_id res chain seq x y z
N MET A 1 -79.12 18.14 -42.44
CA MET A 1 -79.33 18.00 -41.04
C MET A 1 -79.16 16.49 -40.68
N ARG A 2 -78.36 16.11 -39.83
CA ARG A 2 -77.90 14.81 -39.25
C ARG A 2 -76.52 14.38 -39.74
N CYS A 3 -75.50 14.95 -39.15
CA CYS A 3 -74.17 14.34 -38.95
C CYS A 3 -73.34 15.20 -38.00
N ASN A 4 -73.53 15.07 -36.67
CA ASN A 4 -72.69 15.71 -35.67
C ASN A 4 -72.91 15.14 -34.25
N ARG A 5 -73.10 13.82 -34.07
CA ARG A 5 -73.20 13.18 -32.75
C ARG A 5 -72.26 11.97 -32.55
N SER A 6 -71.50 11.60 -33.58
CA SER A 6 -70.60 10.41 -33.44
C SER A 6 -69.14 10.70 -33.10
N MET A 7 -68.68 11.93 -33.24
CA MET A 7 -67.26 12.26 -32.99
C MET A 7 -66.97 12.64 -31.54
N LYS A 8 -67.93 13.02 -30.72
CA LYS A 8 -67.68 13.35 -29.29
C LYS A 8 -67.59 12.15 -28.38
N SER A 9 -68.14 11.03 -28.74
CA SER A 9 -68.13 9.80 -27.94
C SER A 9 -66.82 9.00 -28.13
N VAL A 10 -66.16 9.12 -29.27
CA VAL A 10 -64.90 8.44 -29.56
C VAL A 10 -63.71 9.21 -28.92
N ALA A 11 -63.76 10.55 -28.85
CA ALA A 11 -62.73 11.36 -28.21
C ALA A 11 -62.72 11.20 -26.69
N LEU A 12 -63.91 10.97 -26.04
CA LEU A 12 -63.91 10.68 -24.59
C LEU A 12 -63.48 9.26 -24.23
N ALA A 13 -63.71 8.30 -25.12
CA ALA A 13 -63.22 6.93 -24.92
C ALA A 13 -61.68 6.83 -25.12
N PHE A 14 -61.10 7.60 -26.00
CA PHE A 14 -59.65 7.65 -26.21
C PHE A 14 -58.88 8.41 -25.06
N LEU A 15 -59.47 9.43 -24.48
CA LEU A 15 -58.96 10.13 -23.30
C LEU A 15 -59.10 9.31 -22.03
N ALA A 16 -60.11 8.48 -21.90
CA ALA A 16 -60.25 7.55 -20.77
C ALA A 16 -59.32 6.31 -20.87
N LEU A 17 -59.00 5.86 -22.10
CA LEU A 17 -58.00 4.80 -22.29
C LEU A 17 -56.53 5.30 -22.14
N CYS A 18 -56.21 6.57 -22.49
CA CYS A 18 -54.88 7.13 -22.24
C CYS A 18 -54.64 7.49 -20.76
N SER A 19 -55.68 7.68 -19.97
CA SER A 19 -55.53 7.91 -18.52
C SER A 19 -55.47 6.60 -17.71
N LEU A 20 -55.72 5.45 -18.30
CA LEU A 20 -55.63 4.13 -17.65
C LEU A 20 -54.33 3.38 -17.93
N VAL A 21 -53.40 3.95 -18.75
CA VAL A 21 -52.13 3.32 -19.07
C VAL A 21 -50.91 3.97 -18.30
N LEU A 22 -51.17 4.96 -17.43
CA LEU A 22 -50.13 5.68 -16.69
C LEU A 22 -50.18 5.47 -15.17
N ASN A 23 -50.85 4.44 -14.68
CA ASN A 23 -50.62 3.94 -13.32
C ASN A 23 -50.14 2.49 -13.39
N THR A 24 -48.96 2.24 -13.90
CA THR A 24 -48.19 1.12 -13.41
C THR A 24 -47.85 1.48 -11.98
N ALA A 25 -48.63 0.95 -11.05
CA ALA A 25 -48.22 0.95 -9.64
C ALA A 25 -46.82 0.35 -9.62
N GLN A 26 -45.83 1.20 -9.41
CA GLN A 26 -44.44 0.76 -9.18
C GLN A 26 -44.56 -0.15 -7.96
N ALA A 27 -44.27 -1.42 -8.13
CA ALA A 27 -44.22 -2.34 -6.99
C ALA A 27 -43.31 -1.74 -5.94
N GLU A 28 -43.77 -1.65 -4.71
CA GLU A 28 -42.90 -1.21 -3.62
C GLU A 28 -41.66 -2.14 -3.59
N PRO A 29 -40.44 -1.58 -3.45
CA PRO A 29 -39.23 -2.37 -3.40
C PRO A 29 -39.34 -3.48 -2.35
N SER A 30 -38.87 -4.67 -2.68
CA SER A 30 -38.81 -5.77 -1.72
C SER A 30 -37.88 -5.42 -0.56
N VAL A 31 -38.37 -5.59 0.67
CA VAL A 31 -37.58 -5.29 1.87
C VAL A 31 -36.95 -6.57 2.39
N THR A 32 -35.62 -6.59 2.45
CA THR A 32 -34.81 -7.67 3.02
C THR A 32 -34.12 -7.20 4.28
N LYS A 33 -33.97 -8.08 5.28
CA LYS A 33 -33.18 -7.80 6.49
C LYS A 33 -31.99 -8.74 6.56
N THR A 34 -30.84 -8.20 6.96
CA THR A 34 -29.61 -8.96 7.14
C THR A 34 -28.83 -8.48 8.38
N ASP A 35 -28.03 -9.33 8.96
CA ASP A 35 -27.11 -8.91 10.04
C ASP A 35 -25.96 -8.10 9.46
N LEU A 36 -25.37 -8.56 8.35
CA LEU A 36 -24.27 -7.93 7.67
C LEU A 36 -24.57 -7.74 6.19
N LEU A 37 -24.54 -6.52 5.72
CA LEU A 37 -24.59 -6.18 4.30
C LEU A 37 -23.20 -5.86 3.78
N ILE A 38 -22.80 -6.49 2.70
CA ILE A 38 -21.53 -6.21 2.01
C ILE A 38 -21.86 -5.76 0.60
N VAL A 39 -21.35 -4.61 0.21
CA VAL A 39 -21.56 -4.05 -1.13
C VAL A 39 -20.26 -4.06 -1.91
N GLY A 40 -20.23 -4.79 -3.01
CA GLY A 40 -19.09 -4.97 -3.90
C GLY A 40 -18.63 -6.43 -3.99
N GLY A 41 -18.70 -7.01 -5.19
CA GLY A 41 -18.22 -8.36 -5.51
C GLY A 41 -16.70 -8.47 -5.66
N THR A 42 -15.97 -7.50 -5.14
CA THR A 42 -14.52 -7.44 -5.19
C THR A 42 -13.88 -8.56 -4.35
N GLU A 43 -12.59 -8.79 -4.52
CA GLU A 43 -11.82 -9.72 -3.68
C GLU A 43 -11.94 -9.40 -2.19
N SER A 44 -12.12 -8.13 -1.85
CA SER A 44 -12.31 -7.68 -0.46
C SER A 44 -13.71 -8.02 0.05
N GLY A 45 -14.75 -7.78 -0.76
CA GLY A 45 -16.13 -8.13 -0.39
C GLY A 45 -16.33 -9.64 -0.25
N TRP A 46 -15.74 -10.41 -1.14
CA TRP A 46 -15.68 -11.87 -1.06
C TRP A 46 -15.00 -12.34 0.23
N ALA A 47 -13.82 -11.79 0.55
CA ALA A 47 -13.08 -12.15 1.74
C ALA A 47 -13.84 -11.78 3.03
N ALA A 48 -14.51 -10.63 3.05
CA ALA A 48 -15.33 -10.20 4.17
C ALA A 48 -16.54 -11.14 4.39
N ALA A 49 -17.20 -11.58 3.31
CA ALA A 49 -18.33 -12.50 3.39
C ALA A 49 -17.91 -13.86 3.96
N ILE A 50 -16.82 -14.45 3.47
CA ILE A 50 -16.30 -15.74 3.98
C ILE A 50 -15.87 -15.60 5.43
N GLN A 51 -15.12 -14.56 5.78
CA GLN A 51 -14.63 -14.37 7.14
C GLN A 51 -15.79 -14.18 8.14
N ALA A 52 -16.78 -13.38 7.81
CA ALA A 52 -17.96 -13.19 8.64
C ALA A 52 -18.77 -14.49 8.82
N ALA A 53 -18.98 -15.25 7.75
CA ALA A 53 -19.64 -16.54 7.79
C ALA A 53 -18.89 -17.56 8.66
N ARG A 54 -17.56 -17.66 8.52
CA ARG A 54 -16.69 -18.49 9.36
C ARG A 54 -16.80 -18.14 10.83
N GLN A 55 -17.02 -16.88 11.15
CA GLN A 55 -17.21 -16.41 12.53
C GLN A 55 -18.67 -16.57 13.01
N GLY A 56 -19.55 -17.21 12.24
CA GLY A 56 -20.91 -17.53 12.66
C GLY A 56 -21.92 -16.38 12.55
N VAL A 57 -21.64 -15.36 11.75
CA VAL A 57 -22.69 -14.37 11.38
C VAL A 57 -23.79 -15.11 10.61
N LYS A 58 -25.02 -14.99 11.10
CA LYS A 58 -26.14 -15.83 10.63
C LYS A 58 -26.66 -15.42 9.27
N SER A 59 -26.65 -14.14 8.96
CA SER A 59 -27.19 -13.59 7.72
C SER A 59 -26.23 -12.56 7.16
N VAL A 60 -25.56 -12.90 6.05
CA VAL A 60 -24.68 -12.04 5.29
C VAL A 60 -25.27 -11.88 3.90
N THR A 61 -25.50 -10.65 3.46
CA THR A 61 -25.92 -10.37 2.09
C THR A 61 -24.78 -9.69 1.36
N LEU A 62 -24.30 -10.29 0.27
CA LEU A 62 -23.28 -9.75 -0.62
C LEU A 62 -23.94 -9.28 -1.91
N VAL A 63 -23.87 -7.97 -2.19
CA VAL A 63 -24.45 -7.35 -3.40
C VAL A 63 -23.34 -6.92 -4.34
N LEU A 64 -23.44 -7.33 -5.61
CA LEU A 64 -22.52 -6.98 -6.69
C LEU A 64 -23.24 -6.13 -7.74
N ASP A 65 -22.51 -5.21 -8.33
CA ASP A 65 -23.03 -4.40 -9.44
C ASP A 65 -22.85 -5.08 -10.82
N GLY A 66 -22.12 -6.19 -10.89
CA GLY A 66 -21.94 -7.06 -12.04
C GLY A 66 -22.35 -8.50 -11.75
N ASP A 67 -21.81 -9.41 -12.54
CA ASP A 67 -22.04 -10.87 -12.40
C ASP A 67 -20.84 -11.60 -11.81
N TRP A 68 -19.66 -10.98 -11.79
CA TRP A 68 -18.39 -11.62 -11.45
C TRP A 68 -17.95 -11.31 -10.01
N LEU A 69 -17.40 -12.32 -9.33
CA LEU A 69 -16.72 -12.19 -8.06
C LEU A 69 -15.21 -12.05 -8.25
N GLY A 70 -14.53 -11.34 -7.33
CA GLY A 70 -13.07 -11.31 -7.27
C GLY A 70 -12.40 -10.04 -7.82
N GLY A 71 -13.18 -9.05 -8.30
CA GLY A 71 -12.71 -7.70 -8.61
C GLY A 71 -11.49 -7.66 -9.54
N GLN A 72 -10.35 -7.21 -9.01
CA GLN A 72 -9.15 -7.06 -9.83
C GLN A 72 -8.61 -8.39 -10.37
N TYR A 73 -8.85 -9.53 -9.70
CA TYR A 73 -8.45 -10.84 -10.21
C TYR A 73 -9.25 -11.27 -11.45
N THR A 74 -10.47 -10.81 -11.58
CA THR A 74 -11.49 -11.36 -12.47
C THR A 74 -12.03 -10.32 -13.44
N GLU A 75 -13.07 -9.57 -13.06
CA GLU A 75 -13.78 -8.63 -13.93
C GLU A 75 -12.94 -7.44 -14.40
N GLN A 76 -11.83 -7.13 -13.73
CA GLN A 76 -10.86 -6.10 -14.12
C GLN A 76 -9.63 -6.69 -14.82
N ALA A 77 -9.57 -8.01 -14.99
CA ALA A 77 -8.57 -8.78 -15.73
C ALA A 77 -7.11 -8.53 -15.31
N LEU A 78 -6.82 -8.17 -14.05
CA LEU A 78 -5.42 -8.13 -13.59
C LEU A 78 -4.95 -9.54 -13.22
N ALA A 79 -4.77 -10.35 -14.24
CA ALA A 79 -4.48 -11.78 -14.18
C ALA A 79 -3.01 -12.12 -13.83
N CYS A 80 -2.30 -11.18 -13.23
CA CYS A 80 -0.92 -11.33 -12.75
C CYS A 80 -0.83 -10.75 -11.34
N VAL A 81 -0.56 -11.61 -10.37
CA VAL A 81 -0.60 -11.23 -8.96
C VAL A 81 0.52 -10.25 -8.61
N ASP A 82 0.14 -9.11 -8.09
CA ASP A 82 1.02 -8.22 -7.35
C ASP A 82 0.80 -8.45 -5.85
N GLU A 83 1.83 -8.92 -5.16
CA GLU A 83 1.81 -9.23 -3.73
C GLU A 83 3.07 -8.69 -3.04
N ASN A 84 3.16 -8.80 -1.71
CA ASN A 84 4.30 -8.32 -0.92
C ASN A 84 5.64 -8.75 -1.53
N LYS A 85 6.57 -7.79 -1.67
CA LYS A 85 7.87 -7.98 -2.32
C LYS A 85 9.00 -7.88 -1.32
N GLY A 86 9.84 -8.91 -1.27
CA GLY A 86 11.00 -8.94 -0.39
C GLY A 86 11.99 -7.82 -0.67
N PRO A 87 12.74 -7.40 0.34
CA PRO A 87 13.82 -6.46 0.17
C PRO A 87 14.94 -7.12 -0.64
N GLY A 88 15.43 -6.39 -1.63
CA GLY A 88 16.47 -6.88 -2.51
C GLY A 88 15.93 -7.68 -3.71
N LYS A 89 16.84 -8.15 -4.56
CA LYS A 89 16.53 -8.79 -5.83
C LYS A 89 16.66 -10.30 -5.74
N VAL A 90 15.87 -10.94 -4.94
CA VAL A 90 15.97 -12.38 -4.76
C VAL A 90 14.58 -12.98 -4.88
N GLY A 91 14.49 -14.09 -5.57
CA GLY A 91 13.26 -14.69 -6.07
C GLY A 91 12.02 -14.66 -5.18
N TRP A 92 10.87 -14.75 -5.78
CA TRP A 92 9.57 -14.91 -5.12
C TRP A 92 9.39 -16.25 -4.37
N GLY A 93 10.48 -16.98 -4.15
CA GLY A 93 10.44 -18.33 -3.62
C GLY A 93 10.23 -19.41 -4.69
N VAL A 94 10.40 -19.05 -5.95
CA VAL A 94 10.46 -19.97 -7.09
C VAL A 94 11.80 -19.80 -7.81
N ASP A 95 12.38 -20.88 -8.26
CA ASP A 95 13.77 -20.91 -8.75
C ASP A 95 14.04 -20.01 -9.97
N TRP A 96 13.02 -19.76 -10.75
CA TRP A 96 13.12 -18.99 -11.99
C TRP A 96 12.81 -17.50 -11.84
N HIS A 97 12.30 -17.04 -10.67
CA HIS A 97 11.94 -15.65 -10.47
C HIS A 97 12.83 -14.95 -9.42
N PRO A 98 13.38 -13.76 -9.72
CA PRO A 98 14.42 -13.12 -8.88
C PRO A 98 13.90 -12.34 -7.69
N MET A 99 12.59 -12.21 -7.51
CA MET A 99 12.03 -11.40 -6.42
C MET A 99 11.60 -12.27 -5.24
N LYS A 100 11.94 -11.87 -4.03
CA LYS A 100 11.48 -12.51 -2.79
C LYS A 100 10.22 -11.84 -2.26
N ARG A 101 9.42 -12.61 -1.51
CA ARG A 101 8.40 -12.03 -0.65
C ARG A 101 9.03 -11.46 0.61
N SER A 102 8.42 -10.39 1.15
CA SER A 102 8.78 -9.84 2.45
C SER A 102 8.38 -10.78 3.58
N PHE A 103 7.28 -11.49 3.41
CA PHE A 103 6.77 -12.51 4.31
C PHE A 103 5.92 -13.53 3.54
N HIS A 104 5.60 -14.65 4.18
CA HIS A 104 4.83 -15.74 3.56
C HIS A 104 3.39 -15.34 3.29
N ARG A 105 2.77 -15.96 2.27
CA ARG A 105 1.32 -15.88 2.06
C ARG A 105 0.58 -16.48 3.26
N SER A 106 -0.54 -15.90 3.62
CA SER A 106 -1.35 -16.30 4.77
C SER A 106 -2.82 -15.96 4.56
N GLY A 107 -3.68 -16.41 5.46
CA GLY A 107 -5.11 -16.12 5.42
C GLY A 107 -5.80 -16.57 4.13
N LEU A 108 -6.92 -15.96 3.83
CA LEU A 108 -7.73 -16.24 2.62
C LEU A 108 -6.95 -16.02 1.31
N PHE A 109 -5.98 -15.10 1.32
CA PHE A 109 -5.13 -14.92 0.15
C PHE A 109 -4.30 -16.19 -0.15
N LYS A 110 -3.77 -16.84 0.88
CA LYS A 110 -3.05 -18.10 0.70
C LYS A 110 -3.99 -19.20 0.18
N GLU A 111 -5.17 -19.34 0.77
CA GLU A 111 -6.16 -20.34 0.34
C GLU A 111 -6.54 -20.16 -1.13
N LEU A 112 -6.82 -18.93 -1.54
CA LEU A 112 -7.11 -18.59 -2.93
C LEU A 112 -5.95 -18.94 -3.87
N MET A 113 -4.74 -18.56 -3.51
CA MET A 113 -3.58 -18.80 -4.36
C MET A 113 -3.21 -20.29 -4.44
N ASP A 114 -3.31 -21.01 -3.34
CA ASP A 114 -3.10 -22.47 -3.32
C ASP A 114 -4.12 -23.18 -4.23
N ARG A 115 -5.38 -22.71 -4.22
CA ARG A 115 -6.42 -23.29 -5.08
C ARG A 115 -6.21 -22.96 -6.57
N ILE A 116 -5.80 -21.72 -6.88
CA ILE A 116 -5.41 -21.33 -8.25
C ILE A 116 -4.22 -22.16 -8.73
N GLU A 117 -3.19 -22.32 -7.92
CA GLU A 117 -1.99 -23.10 -8.27
C GLU A 117 -2.32 -24.59 -8.44
N ALA A 118 -3.23 -25.14 -7.63
CA ALA A 118 -3.73 -26.51 -7.78
C ALA A 118 -4.51 -26.68 -9.10
N PHE A 119 -5.44 -25.77 -9.40
CA PHE A 119 -6.20 -25.76 -10.64
C PHE A 119 -5.28 -25.66 -11.86
N ASN A 120 -4.32 -24.75 -11.85
CA ASN A 120 -3.33 -24.59 -12.90
C ASN A 120 -2.51 -25.88 -13.09
N THR A 121 -2.14 -26.56 -11.99
CA THR A 121 -1.37 -27.81 -12.04
C THR A 121 -2.20 -28.93 -12.68
N GLU A 122 -3.46 -29.05 -12.34
CA GLU A 122 -4.38 -30.03 -12.92
C GLU A 122 -4.59 -29.79 -14.41
N LYS A 123 -4.97 -28.57 -14.77
CA LYS A 123 -5.35 -28.20 -16.14
C LYS A 123 -4.14 -28.09 -17.07
N TYR A 124 -3.11 -27.38 -16.65
CA TYR A 124 -1.98 -26.98 -17.49
C TYR A 124 -0.69 -27.80 -17.22
N GLY A 125 -0.66 -28.57 -16.13
CA GLY A 125 0.52 -29.37 -15.76
C GLY A 125 1.58 -28.60 -14.96
N SER A 126 1.31 -27.37 -14.56
CA SER A 126 2.21 -26.51 -13.78
C SER A 126 1.41 -25.53 -12.93
N PRO A 127 1.82 -25.23 -11.69
CA PRO A 127 1.18 -24.19 -10.90
C PRO A 127 1.31 -22.79 -11.50
N MET A 128 2.29 -22.57 -12.38
CA MET A 128 2.54 -21.33 -13.10
C MET A 128 2.80 -21.58 -14.58
N PRO A 129 1.77 -21.90 -15.35
CA PRO A 129 1.93 -22.35 -16.72
C PRO A 129 2.53 -21.31 -17.66
N GLY A 130 2.38 -20.02 -17.33
CA GLY A 130 2.95 -18.91 -18.11
C GLY A 130 4.37 -18.55 -17.75
N ARG A 131 4.87 -18.96 -16.57
CA ARG A 131 6.18 -18.53 -16.03
C ARG A 131 6.44 -17.04 -16.30
N PRO A 132 5.57 -16.13 -15.80
CA PRO A 132 5.66 -14.72 -16.14
C PRO A 132 6.91 -14.08 -15.53
N PHE A 133 7.46 -13.08 -16.22
CA PHE A 133 8.58 -12.31 -15.67
C PHE A 133 8.15 -11.43 -14.49
N HIS A 134 6.94 -10.88 -14.55
CA HIS A 134 6.43 -9.93 -13.56
C HIS A 134 5.28 -10.56 -12.80
N GLY A 135 5.51 -10.75 -11.51
CA GLY A 135 4.58 -11.45 -10.63
C GLY A 135 4.82 -12.96 -10.59
N PRO A 136 4.63 -13.59 -9.43
CA PRO A 136 4.92 -15.02 -9.24
C PRO A 136 3.84 -15.93 -9.77
N SER A 137 2.62 -15.44 -9.94
CA SER A 137 1.46 -16.24 -10.33
C SER A 137 0.60 -15.50 -11.34
N THR A 138 0.17 -16.23 -12.35
CA THR A 138 -0.80 -15.80 -13.35
C THR A 138 -1.89 -16.84 -13.49
N PHE A 139 -3.05 -16.41 -13.94
CA PHE A 139 -4.24 -17.23 -14.08
C PHE A 139 -5.16 -16.62 -15.15
N ARG A 140 -6.13 -17.41 -15.65
CA ARG A 140 -7.20 -16.84 -16.47
C ARG A 140 -8.27 -16.23 -15.57
N PRO A 141 -8.74 -15.02 -15.85
CA PRO A 141 -9.79 -14.36 -15.07
C PRO A 141 -11.06 -15.18 -14.86
N ALA A 142 -11.56 -15.84 -15.89
CA ALA A 142 -12.77 -16.67 -15.78
C ALA A 142 -12.55 -17.92 -14.90
N GLU A 143 -11.35 -18.49 -14.90
CA GLU A 143 -10.99 -19.62 -14.04
C GLU A 143 -10.86 -19.18 -12.58
N ALA A 144 -10.24 -18.01 -12.36
CA ALA A 144 -10.18 -17.42 -11.04
C ALA A 144 -11.58 -17.09 -10.49
N GLU A 145 -12.49 -16.60 -11.32
CA GLU A 145 -13.87 -16.32 -10.91
C GLU A 145 -14.62 -17.60 -10.48
N ALA A 146 -14.45 -18.68 -11.21
CA ALA A 146 -15.01 -19.97 -10.80
C ALA A 146 -14.45 -20.43 -9.44
N ILE A 147 -13.16 -20.16 -9.15
CA ILE A 147 -12.54 -20.49 -7.87
C ILE A 147 -13.08 -19.57 -6.75
N PHE A 148 -13.27 -18.27 -7.02
CA PHE A 148 -13.91 -17.37 -6.06
C PHE A 148 -15.31 -17.86 -5.66
N ARG A 149 -16.11 -18.32 -6.63
CA ARG A 149 -17.43 -18.93 -6.35
C ARG A 149 -17.31 -20.23 -5.59
N GLU A 150 -16.43 -21.14 -6.02
CA GLU A 150 -16.18 -22.41 -5.35
C GLU A 150 -15.91 -22.22 -3.84
N LEU A 151 -15.03 -21.28 -3.50
CA LEU A 151 -14.68 -21.01 -2.11
C LEU A 151 -15.79 -20.33 -1.30
N LEU A 152 -16.69 -19.60 -1.93
CA LEU A 152 -17.85 -18.98 -1.28
C LEU A 152 -19.07 -19.93 -1.20
N GLN A 153 -19.17 -20.89 -2.11
CA GLN A 153 -20.35 -21.74 -2.29
C GLN A 153 -20.83 -22.46 -1.00
N PRO A 154 -19.94 -23.01 -0.15
CA PRO A 154 -20.39 -23.69 1.08
C PRO A 154 -21.22 -22.79 2.01
N TYR A 155 -20.96 -21.48 2.00
CA TYR A 155 -21.68 -20.51 2.83
C TYR A 155 -22.98 -20.03 2.19
N ILE A 156 -23.11 -20.17 0.86
CA ILE A 156 -24.36 -19.98 0.13
C ILE A 156 -25.25 -21.20 0.35
N ASP A 157 -24.72 -22.40 0.20
CA ASP A 157 -25.47 -23.66 0.33
C ASP A 157 -26.05 -23.87 1.72
N ASN A 158 -25.33 -23.43 2.76
CA ASN A 158 -25.83 -23.52 4.14
C ASN A 158 -26.74 -22.35 4.55
N GLY A 159 -26.98 -21.39 3.63
CA GLY A 159 -27.90 -20.26 3.85
C GLY A 159 -27.34 -19.10 4.66
N GLN A 160 -26.04 -19.10 5.02
CA GLN A 160 -25.39 -17.99 5.73
C GLN A 160 -25.15 -16.78 4.81
N VAL A 161 -24.82 -17.02 3.54
CA VAL A 161 -24.53 -15.97 2.55
C VAL A 161 -25.61 -15.95 1.47
N THR A 162 -26.19 -14.79 1.24
CA THR A 162 -27.06 -14.51 0.09
C THR A 162 -26.30 -13.64 -0.89
N LEU A 163 -26.18 -14.08 -2.14
CA LEU A 163 -25.55 -13.36 -3.22
C LEU A 163 -26.59 -12.70 -4.12
N ILE A 164 -26.48 -11.39 -4.34
CA ILE A 164 -27.36 -10.60 -5.22
C ILE A 164 -26.47 -9.92 -6.27
N SER A 165 -26.68 -10.29 -7.53
CA SER A 165 -25.95 -9.73 -8.67
C SER A 165 -26.69 -8.56 -9.33
N ARG A 166 -25.94 -7.75 -10.10
CA ARG A 166 -26.47 -6.67 -10.96
C ARG A 166 -27.26 -5.60 -10.22
N HIS A 167 -26.88 -5.30 -8.96
CA HIS A 167 -27.48 -4.23 -8.18
C HIS A 167 -26.41 -3.32 -7.60
N TYR A 168 -26.72 -2.03 -7.54
CA TYR A 168 -25.84 -1.04 -6.92
C TYR A 168 -26.64 -0.08 -6.02
N PRO A 169 -26.02 0.48 -4.96
CA PRO A 169 -26.73 1.35 -4.03
C PRO A 169 -27.01 2.71 -4.67
N VAL A 170 -28.22 3.22 -4.50
CA VAL A 170 -28.66 4.52 -5.02
C VAL A 170 -29.12 5.48 -3.92
N LYS A 171 -29.42 4.97 -2.73
CA LYS A 171 -29.87 5.77 -1.59
C LYS A 171 -29.57 5.04 -0.29
N ALA A 172 -29.31 5.78 0.78
CA ALA A 172 -29.08 5.24 2.11
C ALA A 172 -30.16 5.69 3.09
N ASP A 173 -30.46 4.82 4.07
CA ASP A 173 -31.22 5.14 5.26
C ASP A 173 -30.25 5.40 6.40
N VAL A 174 -30.21 6.65 6.88
CA VAL A 174 -29.33 7.09 7.95
C VAL A 174 -30.17 7.56 9.14
N ASP A 175 -30.01 6.90 10.27
CA ASP A 175 -30.61 7.31 11.53
C ASP A 175 -29.79 8.43 12.18
N GLN A 176 -30.42 9.58 12.36
CA GLN A 176 -29.83 10.80 12.95
C GLN A 176 -30.20 10.95 14.44
N SER A 177 -30.88 10.00 15.05
CA SER A 177 -31.40 10.14 16.42
C SER A 177 -30.34 9.98 17.51
N GLY A 178 -29.20 9.35 17.18
CA GLY A 178 -28.07 9.14 18.08
C GLY A 178 -27.11 10.33 18.17
N SER A 179 -26.03 10.16 18.93
CA SER A 179 -24.94 11.14 19.01
C SER A 179 -24.15 11.26 17.71
N ARG A 180 -24.19 10.22 16.88
CA ARG A 180 -23.63 10.13 15.51
C ARG A 180 -24.65 9.55 14.55
N PRO A 181 -24.65 9.98 13.31
CA PRO A 181 -25.46 9.34 12.26
C PRO A 181 -25.07 7.86 12.14
N ARG A 182 -26.08 7.03 11.90
CA ARG A 182 -25.92 5.59 11.77
C ARG A 182 -26.56 5.08 10.46
N LEU A 183 -25.77 4.41 9.64
CA LEU A 183 -26.28 3.71 8.45
C LEU A 183 -27.11 2.49 8.90
N THR A 184 -28.35 2.40 8.45
CA THR A 184 -29.31 1.34 8.83
C THR A 184 -29.87 0.55 7.66
N GLY A 185 -29.68 1.02 6.44
CA GLY A 185 -30.15 0.34 5.23
C GLY A 185 -29.72 1.05 3.96
N LEU A 186 -29.87 0.32 2.86
CA LEU A 186 -29.56 0.79 1.50
C LEU A 186 -30.66 0.40 0.52
N TRP A 187 -30.92 1.29 -0.41
CA TRP A 187 -31.78 1.08 -1.56
C TRP A 187 -30.92 0.81 -2.79
N PHE A 188 -31.25 -0.26 -3.51
CA PHE A 188 -30.51 -0.70 -4.67
C PHE A 188 -31.34 -0.62 -5.94
N ALA A 189 -30.72 -0.22 -7.03
CA ALA A 189 -31.24 -0.28 -8.36
C ALA A 189 -30.55 -1.38 -9.18
N PRO A 190 -31.25 -2.03 -10.12
CA PRO A 190 -30.61 -2.91 -11.07
C PRO A 190 -29.58 -2.17 -11.94
N THR A 191 -28.50 -2.83 -12.30
CA THR A 191 -27.51 -2.26 -13.23
C THR A 191 -28.18 -1.91 -14.55
N GLY A 192 -28.09 -0.65 -14.98
CA GLY A 192 -28.79 -0.11 -16.14
C GLY A 192 -30.11 0.61 -15.82
N SER A 193 -30.48 0.69 -14.55
CA SER A 193 -31.61 1.48 -14.05
C SER A 193 -31.14 2.40 -12.91
N GLU A 194 -31.81 3.53 -12.72
CA GLU A 194 -31.63 4.40 -11.56
C GLU A 194 -32.78 4.25 -10.54
N GLN A 195 -33.81 3.46 -10.87
CA GLN A 195 -34.96 3.24 -10.00
C GLN A 195 -34.70 2.06 -9.07
N PRO A 196 -34.80 2.24 -7.77
CA PRO A 196 -34.59 1.15 -6.82
C PRO A 196 -35.75 0.16 -6.85
N ASP A 197 -35.44 -1.14 -6.83
CA ASP A 197 -36.39 -2.24 -6.74
C ASP A 197 -36.12 -3.14 -5.52
N LEU A 198 -35.00 -2.88 -4.80
CA LEU A 198 -34.60 -3.65 -3.64
C LEU A 198 -34.17 -2.71 -2.48
N HIS A 199 -34.70 -3.00 -1.29
CA HIS A 199 -34.33 -2.30 -0.06
C HIS A 199 -33.77 -3.30 0.97
N ILE A 200 -32.54 -3.11 1.43
CA ILE A 200 -31.88 -3.97 2.41
C ILE A 200 -31.60 -3.19 3.70
N GLN A 201 -32.22 -3.63 4.79
CA GLN A 201 -31.92 -3.14 6.13
C GLN A 201 -30.84 -4.02 6.78
N ALA A 202 -29.80 -3.40 7.34
CA ALA A 202 -28.68 -4.10 7.93
C ALA A 202 -28.30 -3.55 9.30
N ARG A 203 -27.82 -4.43 10.17
CA ARG A 203 -27.24 -4.00 11.45
C ARG A 203 -25.86 -3.36 11.26
N LEU A 204 -25.12 -3.84 10.28
CA LEU A 204 -23.81 -3.32 9.89
C LEU A 204 -23.61 -3.49 8.38
N THR A 205 -22.95 -2.52 7.74
CA THR A 205 -22.64 -2.53 6.32
C THR A 205 -21.13 -2.42 6.10
N ILE A 206 -20.62 -3.13 5.10
CA ILE A 206 -19.22 -3.02 4.62
C ILE A 206 -19.26 -2.47 3.18
N ASP A 207 -18.56 -1.36 2.93
CA ASP A 207 -18.33 -0.85 1.59
C ASP A 207 -17.07 -1.46 0.99
N ALA A 208 -17.25 -2.49 0.18
CA ALA A 208 -16.21 -3.14 -0.60
C ALA A 208 -16.36 -2.86 -2.12
N SER A 209 -17.12 -1.84 -2.49
CA SER A 209 -17.34 -1.46 -3.90
C SER A 209 -16.07 -0.85 -4.51
N ASP A 210 -16.02 -0.81 -5.85
CA ASP A 210 -14.85 -0.27 -6.56
C ASP A 210 -14.66 1.23 -6.39
N TRP A 211 -15.74 1.98 -6.15
CA TRP A 211 -15.74 3.44 -6.13
C TRP A 211 -16.24 4.05 -4.81
N GLY A 212 -16.40 3.23 -3.76
CA GLY A 212 -16.95 3.71 -2.48
C GLY A 212 -18.41 4.12 -2.58
N ASP A 213 -19.20 3.32 -3.29
CA ASP A 213 -20.60 3.66 -3.61
C ASP A 213 -21.44 3.83 -2.34
N VAL A 214 -21.23 3.02 -1.29
CA VAL A 214 -21.98 3.17 -0.02
C VAL A 214 -21.54 4.42 0.74
N ILE A 215 -20.24 4.68 0.80
CA ILE A 215 -19.68 5.89 1.45
C ILE A 215 -20.30 7.13 0.81
N GLN A 216 -20.41 7.16 -0.52
CA GLN A 216 -20.98 8.30 -1.23
C GLN A 216 -22.48 8.47 -0.96
N VAL A 217 -23.28 7.40 -1.14
CA VAL A 217 -24.73 7.53 -0.99
C VAL A 217 -25.21 7.71 0.46
N SER A 218 -24.38 7.31 1.44
CA SER A 218 -24.65 7.54 2.85
C SER A 218 -24.27 8.95 3.35
N GLY A 219 -23.54 9.69 2.52
CA GLY A 219 -22.99 11.00 2.92
C GLY A 219 -21.85 10.92 3.91
N THR A 220 -21.19 9.77 4.03
CA THR A 220 -19.99 9.59 4.85
C THR A 220 -18.82 10.36 4.26
N ASP A 221 -18.04 11.01 5.09
CA ASP A 221 -16.90 11.81 4.68
C ASP A 221 -15.78 10.97 4.04
N PHE A 222 -15.19 11.51 2.98
CA PHE A 222 -14.10 10.88 2.25
C PHE A 222 -13.17 11.90 1.61
N GLU A 223 -12.03 11.42 1.13
CA GLU A 223 -11.04 12.16 0.35
C GLU A 223 -10.79 11.48 -0.99
N MET A 224 -10.21 12.22 -1.94
CA MET A 224 -9.86 11.72 -3.27
C MET A 224 -8.74 12.56 -3.89
N GLY A 225 -8.04 12.00 -4.89
CA GLY A 225 -6.94 12.68 -5.55
C GLY A 225 -5.72 12.85 -4.65
N ALA A 226 -4.83 13.78 -4.99
CA ALA A 226 -3.59 14.01 -4.26
C ALA A 226 -3.82 14.72 -2.92
N ASP A 227 -3.03 14.37 -1.90
CA ASP A 227 -2.98 15.09 -0.62
C ASP A 227 -1.83 16.11 -0.62
N PRO A 228 -2.04 17.32 -0.11
CA PRO A 228 -0.94 18.25 0.13
C PRO A 228 -0.09 17.77 1.31
N ARG A 229 1.22 18.09 1.29
CA ARG A 229 2.13 17.74 2.38
C ARG A 229 1.66 18.22 3.75
N SER A 230 1.01 19.38 3.79
CA SER A 230 0.50 19.95 5.05
C SER A 230 -0.54 19.08 5.74
N ARG A 231 -1.27 18.21 5.02
CA ARG A 231 -2.34 17.39 5.58
C ARG A 231 -1.82 16.27 6.48
N TYR A 232 -0.84 15.49 6.01
CA TYR A 232 -0.33 14.31 6.71
C TYR A 232 1.18 14.38 6.98
N GLN A 233 1.81 15.53 6.71
CA GLN A 233 3.25 15.74 6.85
C GLN A 233 4.08 14.70 6.07
N GLU A 234 3.54 14.19 4.97
CA GLU A 234 4.20 13.18 4.16
C GLU A 234 5.34 13.79 3.33
N PRO A 235 6.55 13.23 3.40
CA PRO A 235 7.72 13.81 2.70
C PRO A 235 7.59 13.81 1.19
N SER A 236 6.92 12.78 0.65
CA SER A 236 6.76 12.62 -0.80
C SER A 236 5.50 13.28 -1.34
N ALA A 237 4.65 13.83 -0.46
CA ALA A 237 3.48 14.56 -0.89
C ALA A 237 3.86 15.93 -1.50
N PRO A 238 3.10 16.44 -2.47
CA PRO A 238 3.31 17.78 -3.02
C PRO A 238 3.16 18.85 -1.94
N VAL A 239 3.94 19.92 -2.03
CA VAL A 239 3.85 21.05 -1.09
C VAL A 239 2.49 21.75 -1.21
N ASP A 240 2.01 21.88 -2.44
CA ASP A 240 0.69 22.41 -2.79
C ASP A 240 0.09 21.61 -3.94
N LEU A 241 -1.16 21.85 -4.28
CA LEU A 241 -1.89 21.12 -5.29
C LEU A 241 -2.04 21.88 -6.62
N SER A 242 -1.25 22.92 -6.87
CA SER A 242 -1.35 23.73 -8.09
C SER A 242 -1.16 22.93 -9.39
N ASP A 243 -0.32 21.88 -9.32
CA ASP A 243 -0.04 20.98 -10.45
C ASP A 243 -0.94 19.73 -10.46
N TYR A 244 -1.90 19.65 -9.54
CA TYR A 244 -2.77 18.47 -9.34
C TYR A 244 -4.24 18.89 -9.50
N PRO A 245 -4.83 18.76 -10.69
CA PRO A 245 -6.24 19.08 -10.88
C PRO A 245 -7.15 18.12 -10.10
N ALA A 246 -8.38 18.54 -9.82
CA ALA A 246 -9.33 17.80 -9.00
C ALA A 246 -9.64 16.38 -9.54
N ASN A 247 -9.56 16.18 -10.85
CA ASN A 247 -9.76 14.89 -11.52
C ASN A 247 -8.49 14.03 -11.59
N GLU A 248 -7.36 14.46 -10.99
CA GLU A 248 -6.14 13.67 -10.96
C GLU A 248 -6.26 12.50 -10.01
N MET A 249 -6.00 11.31 -10.52
CA MET A 249 -5.88 10.05 -9.79
C MET A 249 -4.88 9.12 -10.48
N ASN A 250 -4.57 7.97 -9.86
CA ASN A 250 -3.90 6.91 -10.59
C ASN A 250 -4.72 6.51 -11.82
N PRO A 251 -4.07 6.33 -12.97
CA PRO A 251 -4.78 6.02 -14.21
C PRO A 251 -5.51 4.67 -14.11
N ILE A 252 -6.63 4.57 -14.78
CA ILE A 252 -7.28 3.27 -15.04
C ILE A 252 -6.60 2.58 -16.23
N THR A 253 -6.77 1.26 -16.34
CA THR A 253 -6.31 0.51 -17.51
C THR A 253 -7.38 -0.48 -17.92
N TRP A 254 -7.80 -0.45 -19.17
CA TRP A 254 -8.60 -1.56 -19.69
C TRP A 254 -7.66 -2.70 -20.05
N ALA A 255 -7.43 -3.60 -19.09
CA ALA A 255 -6.58 -4.76 -19.30
C ALA A 255 -7.18 -5.68 -20.38
N MET A 256 -6.32 -6.41 -21.10
CA MET A 256 -6.76 -7.30 -22.16
C MET A 256 -6.09 -8.66 -22.01
N ILE A 257 -6.85 -9.72 -22.17
CA ILE A 257 -6.31 -11.06 -22.33
C ILE A 257 -6.29 -11.36 -23.82
N VAL A 258 -5.12 -11.72 -24.34
CA VAL A 258 -4.94 -12.11 -25.73
C VAL A 258 -4.44 -13.54 -25.83
N GLU A 259 -4.94 -14.27 -26.82
CA GLU A 259 -4.64 -15.68 -27.06
C GLU A 259 -4.05 -15.87 -28.44
N GLU A 260 -3.10 -16.77 -28.53
CA GLU A 260 -2.43 -17.13 -29.79
C GLU A 260 -3.40 -17.88 -30.72
N SER A 261 -3.35 -17.56 -32.01
CA SER A 261 -4.13 -18.19 -33.09
C SER A 261 -3.19 -18.79 -34.14
N ASP A 262 -3.65 -19.80 -34.84
CA ASP A 262 -2.92 -20.42 -35.94
C ASP A 262 -2.86 -19.55 -37.22
N ARG A 263 -3.58 -18.45 -37.23
CA ARG A 263 -3.68 -17.49 -38.34
C ARG A 263 -3.63 -16.06 -37.86
N ASP A 264 -3.37 -15.17 -38.78
CA ASP A 264 -3.48 -13.73 -38.50
C ASP A 264 -4.92 -13.33 -38.15
N THR A 265 -5.07 -12.62 -37.05
CA THR A 265 -6.35 -12.15 -36.51
C THR A 265 -6.27 -10.67 -36.10
N PRO A 266 -5.79 -9.80 -37.00
CA PRO A 266 -5.64 -8.37 -36.64
C PRO A 266 -6.99 -7.70 -36.47
N ILE A 267 -7.12 -6.86 -35.46
CA ILE A 267 -8.30 -6.04 -35.25
C ILE A 267 -8.36 -4.86 -36.24
N PRO A 268 -9.54 -4.32 -36.52
CA PRO A 268 -9.66 -3.06 -37.27
C PRO A 268 -9.01 -1.91 -36.50
N GLN A 269 -8.62 -0.85 -37.20
CA GLN A 269 -8.11 0.33 -36.58
C GLN A 269 -9.17 0.98 -35.68
N PRO A 270 -8.90 1.14 -34.38
CA PRO A 270 -9.81 1.84 -33.49
C PRO A 270 -9.93 3.33 -33.86
N ASP A 271 -11.08 3.91 -33.61
CA ASP A 271 -11.30 5.33 -33.75
C ASP A 271 -10.33 6.10 -32.84
N HIS A 272 -9.83 7.24 -33.34
CA HIS A 272 -8.86 8.09 -32.63
C HIS A 272 -7.50 7.43 -32.35
N TYR A 273 -7.15 6.35 -33.07
CA TYR A 273 -5.82 5.78 -33.00
C TYR A 273 -4.76 6.82 -33.37
N ASP A 274 -3.78 6.98 -32.48
CA ASP A 274 -2.61 7.82 -32.70
C ASP A 274 -1.35 7.04 -32.29
N ASP A 275 -0.51 6.69 -33.25
CA ASP A 275 0.72 5.91 -33.04
C ASP A 275 1.69 6.59 -32.09
N ARG A 276 1.65 7.94 -32.01
CA ARG A 276 2.48 8.73 -31.10
C ARG A 276 2.26 8.38 -29.63
N ASN A 277 1.06 7.92 -29.23
CA ASN A 277 0.80 7.46 -27.88
C ASN A 277 1.64 6.24 -27.49
N PHE A 278 2.09 5.45 -28.44
CA PHE A 278 2.77 4.17 -28.21
C PHE A 278 4.23 4.16 -28.66
N VAL A 279 4.67 5.09 -29.52
CA VAL A 279 6.04 5.15 -30.08
C VAL A 279 7.10 5.37 -29.01
N ARG A 280 6.78 6.11 -27.94
CA ARG A 280 7.70 6.35 -26.83
C ARG A 280 7.53 5.39 -25.65
N THR A 281 6.60 4.49 -25.75
CA THR A 281 6.47 3.48 -24.71
C THR A 281 7.62 2.49 -24.81
N SER A 282 8.55 2.65 -23.88
CA SER A 282 9.90 2.06 -23.92
C SER A 282 9.99 0.55 -24.09
N ARG A 283 8.88 -0.13 -24.18
CA ARG A 283 8.84 -1.59 -24.28
C ARG A 283 7.91 -2.09 -25.37
N LEU A 284 7.23 -1.19 -26.04
CA LEU A 284 6.18 -1.52 -26.98
C LEU A 284 6.46 -1.00 -28.38
N SER A 285 7.40 -0.04 -28.55
CA SER A 285 7.77 0.49 -29.84
C SER A 285 9.18 0.06 -30.28
N LEU A 286 9.37 -0.06 -31.56
CA LEU A 286 10.66 -0.40 -32.17
C LEU A 286 11.76 0.64 -31.89
N ALA A 287 11.40 1.91 -31.70
CA ALA A 287 12.38 2.97 -31.45
C ALA A 287 13.09 2.81 -30.08
N GLU A 288 12.41 2.28 -29.08
CA GLU A 288 12.98 2.03 -27.76
C GLU A 288 13.39 0.58 -27.53
N MET A 289 13.13 -0.29 -28.45
CA MET A 289 13.60 -1.67 -28.44
C MET A 289 15.13 -1.75 -28.38
N LYS A 290 15.85 -0.73 -28.74
CA LYS A 290 17.31 -0.63 -28.57
C LYS A 290 17.76 -0.76 -27.11
N HIS A 291 17.00 -0.25 -26.17
CA HIS A 291 17.31 -0.39 -24.74
C HIS A 291 17.10 -1.81 -24.21
N LEU A 292 16.24 -2.55 -24.86
CA LEU A 292 15.88 -3.91 -24.49
C LEU A 292 16.65 -4.96 -25.28
N LYS A 293 17.59 -4.55 -26.14
CA LYS A 293 18.29 -5.44 -27.08
C LYS A 293 17.35 -6.26 -27.96
N TRP A 294 16.32 -5.64 -28.47
CA TRP A 294 15.36 -6.22 -29.41
C TRP A 294 15.94 -6.44 -30.80
N ASP A 295 17.20 -6.15 -30.99
CA ASP A 295 18.02 -6.59 -32.10
C ASP A 295 18.13 -8.12 -32.18
N ARG A 296 17.65 -8.83 -31.14
CA ARG A 296 17.50 -10.29 -31.15
C ARG A 296 16.04 -10.66 -31.09
N PRO A 297 15.51 -11.35 -32.11
CA PRO A 297 14.14 -11.84 -32.07
C PRO A 297 13.92 -12.71 -30.83
N VAL A 298 12.98 -12.35 -30.00
CA VAL A 298 12.48 -13.20 -28.92
C VAL A 298 11.48 -14.14 -29.57
N LYS A 299 11.77 -15.42 -29.65
CA LYS A 299 10.78 -16.39 -30.11
C LYS A 299 9.57 -16.37 -29.18
N LEU A 300 8.38 -16.35 -29.74
CA LEU A 300 7.16 -16.63 -28.97
C LEU A 300 7.36 -17.94 -28.22
N GLY A 301 7.05 -17.93 -26.93
CA GLY A 301 7.23 -19.12 -26.11
C GLY A 301 8.64 -19.31 -25.54
N SER A 302 9.70 -18.69 -26.07
CA SER A 302 10.99 -18.76 -25.41
C SER A 302 11.00 -17.87 -24.16
N ILE A 303 11.09 -18.48 -22.99
CA ILE A 303 11.37 -17.79 -21.75
C ILE A 303 12.87 -17.66 -21.62
N PRO A 304 13.45 -16.44 -21.57
CA PRO A 304 14.75 -16.29 -20.98
C PRO A 304 14.61 -16.75 -19.54
N HIS A 305 15.31 -17.80 -19.14
CA HIS A 305 15.38 -18.17 -17.73
C HIS A 305 15.85 -16.97 -16.93
N TRP A 306 15.07 -16.56 -15.98
CA TRP A 306 15.39 -15.48 -15.07
C TRP A 306 15.38 -15.98 -13.63
N PRO A 307 16.44 -15.71 -12.88
CA PRO A 307 17.79 -15.41 -13.34
C PRO A 307 18.41 -16.65 -13.96
N ASP A 308 19.24 -16.45 -14.97
CA ASP A 308 20.09 -17.52 -15.45
C ASP A 308 21.13 -17.79 -14.36
N GLN A 309 20.78 -18.70 -13.48
CA GLN A 309 21.58 -19.34 -12.42
C GLN A 309 22.91 -18.62 -12.10
N GLY A 310 22.84 -17.44 -11.48
CA GLY A 310 24.01 -16.72 -10.98
C GLY A 310 24.84 -15.94 -12.00
N LYS A 311 24.50 -15.94 -13.26
CA LYS A 311 25.04 -14.99 -14.25
C LYS A 311 24.05 -13.85 -14.42
N ALA A 312 24.51 -12.61 -14.34
CA ALA A 312 23.72 -11.45 -14.71
C ALA A 312 23.29 -11.61 -16.17
N SER A 313 22.18 -12.33 -16.37
CA SER A 313 21.60 -12.48 -17.69
C SER A 313 21.19 -11.12 -18.19
N PRO A 314 21.53 -10.74 -19.42
CA PRO A 314 20.90 -9.59 -20.07
C PRO A 314 19.42 -9.89 -20.19
N ARG A 315 18.66 -9.28 -19.35
CA ARG A 315 17.26 -9.42 -19.09
C ARG A 315 16.50 -9.02 -20.33
N GLN A 316 16.02 -9.98 -21.05
CA GLN A 316 15.10 -9.72 -22.14
C GLN A 316 13.68 -9.70 -21.57
N LEU A 317 13.30 -8.57 -21.01
CA LEU A 317 11.90 -8.24 -20.79
C LEU A 317 11.24 -8.15 -22.16
N SER A 318 10.41 -9.12 -22.45
CA SER A 318 9.58 -9.12 -23.64
C SER A 318 8.13 -8.91 -23.23
N ILE A 319 7.37 -8.17 -24.05
CA ILE A 319 5.93 -8.08 -23.91
C ILE A 319 5.26 -9.46 -23.90
N PHE A 320 5.85 -10.45 -24.57
CA PHE A 320 5.36 -11.82 -24.62
C PHE A 320 5.61 -12.61 -23.35
N THR A 321 6.54 -12.20 -22.49
CA THR A 321 6.93 -12.94 -21.29
C THR A 321 6.61 -12.23 -20.00
N VAL A 322 6.43 -10.92 -20.05
CA VAL A 322 6.26 -10.09 -18.85
C VAL A 322 5.07 -10.54 -18.01
N ARG A 323 3.92 -10.76 -18.63
CA ARG A 323 2.68 -11.18 -17.96
C ARG A 323 2.01 -12.32 -18.74
N ARG A 324 2.78 -13.32 -19.10
CA ARG A 324 2.26 -14.49 -19.80
C ARG A 324 1.45 -15.33 -18.82
N ILE A 325 0.24 -15.71 -19.21
CA ILE A 325 -0.67 -16.53 -18.40
C ILE A 325 -0.42 -18.00 -18.66
N VAL A 326 -0.35 -18.39 -19.94
CA VAL A 326 -0.04 -19.74 -20.36
C VAL A 326 1.08 -19.68 -21.39
N ASP A 327 2.02 -20.61 -21.32
CA ASP A 327 3.09 -20.82 -22.29
C ASP A 327 2.90 -22.17 -22.98
N ARG A 328 2.70 -22.15 -24.29
CA ARG A 328 2.50 -23.37 -25.08
C ARG A 328 3.65 -24.38 -25.02
N GLU A 329 4.86 -23.89 -24.73
CA GLU A 329 6.04 -24.78 -24.67
C GLU A 329 6.14 -25.57 -23.36
N THR A 330 5.55 -25.02 -22.29
CA THR A 330 5.65 -25.60 -20.95
C THR A 330 4.31 -26.05 -20.37
N SER A 331 3.24 -25.89 -21.12
CA SER A 331 1.87 -26.21 -20.70
C SER A 331 1.31 -27.37 -21.55
N LYS A 332 0.35 -28.09 -21.00
CA LYS A 332 -0.47 -29.05 -21.78
C LYS A 332 -1.35 -28.34 -22.83
N ASP A 333 -1.66 -27.06 -22.59
CA ASP A 333 -2.33 -26.22 -23.56
C ASP A 333 -1.33 -25.76 -24.62
N GLN A 334 -1.59 -26.03 -25.86
CA GLN A 334 -0.71 -25.71 -26.97
C GLN A 334 -0.80 -24.25 -27.43
N ARG A 335 -1.48 -23.38 -26.67
CA ARG A 335 -1.68 -21.97 -27.00
C ARG A 335 -1.10 -21.04 -25.95
N THR A 336 -0.47 -19.97 -26.40
CA THR A 336 0.03 -18.93 -25.52
C THR A 336 -1.07 -17.93 -25.21
N SER A 337 -1.21 -17.56 -23.93
CA SER A 337 -2.13 -16.55 -23.43
C SER A 337 -1.36 -15.48 -22.66
N ILE A 338 -1.67 -14.22 -22.91
CA ILE A 338 -0.91 -13.08 -22.39
C ILE A 338 -1.86 -12.02 -21.85
N LEU A 339 -1.54 -11.45 -20.68
CA LEU A 339 -2.16 -10.24 -20.17
C LEU A 339 -1.43 -9.02 -20.73
N LEU A 340 -2.18 -8.16 -21.42
CA LEU A 340 -1.75 -6.82 -21.79
C LEU A 340 -2.24 -5.83 -20.70
N ASN A 341 -1.33 -5.37 -19.88
CA ASN A 341 -1.54 -4.35 -18.86
C ASN A 341 -0.22 -3.59 -18.65
N TYR A 342 -0.07 -2.44 -19.29
CA TYR A 342 1.18 -1.69 -19.34
C TYR A 342 1.02 -0.25 -18.88
N MET A 343 1.83 0.15 -17.89
CA MET A 343 1.82 1.51 -17.35
C MET A 343 2.19 2.57 -18.39
N LEU A 344 3.02 2.22 -19.37
CA LEU A 344 3.43 3.15 -20.41
C LEU A 344 2.67 2.83 -21.70
N GLY A 345 1.82 3.73 -22.11
CA GLY A 345 1.06 3.68 -23.37
C GLY A 345 -0.35 3.09 -23.25
N GLN A 346 -0.64 2.20 -22.29
CA GLN A 346 -1.98 1.64 -22.12
C GLN A 346 -2.75 2.28 -20.96
N ASP A 347 -2.06 2.72 -19.91
CA ASP A 347 -2.72 3.43 -18.81
C ASP A 347 -3.44 4.67 -19.33
N TYR A 348 -4.70 4.82 -18.93
CA TYR A 348 -5.59 5.89 -19.33
C TYR A 348 -5.65 6.96 -18.23
N PRO A 349 -4.98 8.10 -18.38
CA PRO A 349 -4.96 9.14 -17.35
C PRO A 349 -6.26 9.94 -17.33
N LEU A 350 -6.76 10.14 -16.13
CA LEU A 350 -8.06 10.76 -15.86
C LEU A 350 -7.99 12.29 -15.86
N GLU A 351 -6.83 12.85 -15.54
CA GLU A 351 -6.60 14.29 -15.48
C GLU A 351 -6.41 14.94 -16.88
N ARG A 352 -6.37 14.12 -17.93
CA ARG A 352 -6.16 14.59 -19.28
C ARG A 352 -6.99 13.82 -20.29
N LEU A 353 -8.22 14.22 -20.40
CA LEU A 353 -9.17 13.60 -21.32
C LEU A 353 -8.99 14.15 -22.75
N PRO A 354 -9.17 13.33 -23.79
CA PRO A 354 -9.25 13.79 -25.16
C PRO A 354 -10.43 14.74 -25.38
N GLN A 355 -10.33 15.65 -26.36
CA GLN A 355 -11.36 16.68 -26.62
C GLN A 355 -12.76 16.09 -26.88
N HIS A 356 -12.84 14.96 -27.58
CA HIS A 356 -14.14 14.31 -27.84
C HIS A 356 -14.79 13.78 -26.55
N VAL A 357 -14.00 13.29 -25.57
CA VAL A 357 -14.49 12.85 -24.26
C VAL A 357 -14.93 14.06 -23.43
N ILE A 358 -14.13 15.13 -23.42
CA ILE A 358 -14.51 16.40 -22.77
C ILE A 358 -15.85 16.88 -23.31
N THR A 359 -15.99 16.96 -24.66
CA THR A 359 -17.24 17.39 -25.30
C THR A 359 -18.44 16.52 -24.90
N ALA A 360 -18.25 15.20 -24.84
CA ALA A 360 -19.32 14.28 -24.45
C ALA A 360 -19.69 14.42 -22.96
N LEU A 361 -18.73 14.62 -22.07
CA LEU A 361 -18.98 14.85 -20.65
C LEU A 361 -19.69 16.17 -20.39
N GLU A 362 -19.21 17.27 -21.00
CA GLU A 362 -19.81 18.60 -20.87
C GLU A 362 -21.26 18.64 -21.41
N ALA A 363 -21.60 17.76 -22.35
CA ALA A 363 -22.97 17.61 -22.83
C ALA A 363 -23.92 16.94 -21.79
N THR A 364 -23.39 16.22 -20.82
CA THR A 364 -24.20 15.64 -19.74
C THR A 364 -24.48 16.65 -18.62
N GLU A 365 -23.46 17.44 -18.27
CA GLU A 365 -23.50 18.45 -17.21
C GLU A 365 -22.33 19.42 -17.38
N PRO A 366 -22.52 20.73 -17.28
CA PRO A 366 -21.43 21.70 -17.29
C PRO A 366 -20.41 21.44 -16.18
N GLY A 367 -19.12 21.34 -16.52
CA GLY A 367 -18.03 21.03 -15.60
C GLY A 367 -17.83 19.53 -15.32
N ALA A 368 -18.56 18.64 -16.00
CA ALA A 368 -18.41 17.20 -15.82
C ALA A 368 -17.01 16.69 -16.14
N SER A 369 -16.32 17.30 -17.10
CA SER A 369 -14.96 16.90 -17.49
C SER A 369 -13.87 17.24 -16.44
N GLU A 370 -14.17 18.13 -15.51
CA GLU A 370 -13.29 18.52 -14.42
C GLU A 370 -13.55 17.73 -13.12
N LYS A 371 -14.63 16.95 -13.08
CA LYS A 371 -14.95 16.12 -11.92
C LYS A 371 -13.95 14.99 -11.77
N ASN A 372 -13.63 14.67 -10.52
CA ASN A 372 -13.00 13.39 -10.22
C ASN A 372 -13.93 12.24 -10.63
N ILE A 373 -13.38 11.17 -11.21
CA ILE A 373 -14.18 10.03 -11.69
C ILE A 373 -15.02 9.39 -10.58
N VAL A 374 -14.60 9.48 -9.34
CA VAL A 374 -15.36 9.02 -8.16
C VAL A 374 -16.70 9.73 -8.06
N LEU A 375 -16.75 11.03 -8.34
CA LEU A 375 -17.94 11.87 -8.25
C LEU A 375 -18.82 11.85 -9.52
N MET A 376 -18.37 11.17 -10.55
CA MET A 376 -19.11 11.07 -11.81
C MET A 376 -20.28 10.09 -11.67
N THR A 377 -21.38 10.38 -12.35
CA THR A 377 -22.46 9.40 -12.51
C THR A 377 -21.99 8.17 -13.29
N ARG A 378 -22.71 7.06 -13.20
CA ARG A 378 -22.37 5.86 -13.97
C ARG A 378 -22.35 6.13 -15.48
N ALA A 379 -23.27 6.95 -15.97
CA ALA A 379 -23.32 7.37 -17.37
C ALA A 379 -22.08 8.21 -17.77
N GLN A 380 -21.63 9.12 -16.91
CA GLN A 380 -20.41 9.90 -17.15
C GLN A 380 -19.16 9.02 -17.13
N ARG A 381 -19.05 8.09 -16.17
CA ARG A 381 -17.97 7.08 -16.15
C ARG A 381 -17.97 6.23 -17.42
N GLN A 382 -19.14 5.86 -17.95
CA GLN A 382 -19.23 5.05 -19.17
C GLN A 382 -18.63 5.76 -20.39
N ILE A 383 -18.76 7.07 -20.50
CA ILE A 383 -18.10 7.87 -21.58
C ILE A 383 -16.59 7.71 -21.49
N ILE A 384 -16.01 7.81 -20.29
CA ILE A 384 -14.58 7.58 -20.06
C ILE A 384 -14.20 6.13 -20.35
N PHE A 385 -15.01 5.18 -19.92
CA PHE A 385 -14.74 3.74 -20.09
C PHE A 385 -14.74 3.34 -21.57
N ASP A 386 -15.65 3.87 -22.35
CA ASP A 386 -15.70 3.59 -23.79
C ASP A 386 -14.47 4.11 -24.52
N ASP A 387 -13.94 5.26 -24.12
CA ASP A 387 -12.70 5.76 -24.67
C ASP A 387 -11.45 5.01 -24.15
N ALA A 388 -11.43 4.63 -22.89
CA ALA A 388 -10.37 3.80 -22.30
C ALA A 388 -10.29 2.42 -22.98
N LYS A 389 -11.43 1.82 -23.36
CA LYS A 389 -11.49 0.61 -24.19
C LYS A 389 -10.84 0.84 -25.56
N ARG A 390 -11.26 1.90 -26.26
CA ARG A 390 -10.66 2.27 -27.57
C ARG A 390 -9.16 2.51 -27.47
N HIS A 391 -8.72 3.17 -26.40
CA HIS A 391 -7.31 3.42 -26.15
C HIS A 391 -6.52 2.11 -25.96
N SER A 392 -7.04 1.17 -25.17
CA SER A 392 -6.43 -0.14 -25.00
C SER A 392 -6.42 -0.97 -26.28
N LEU A 393 -7.51 -0.98 -27.02
CA LEU A 393 -7.55 -1.60 -28.36
C LEU A 393 -6.55 -0.96 -29.34
N SER A 394 -6.31 0.34 -29.21
CA SER A 394 -5.31 1.03 -30.00
C SER A 394 -3.87 0.53 -29.73
N LEU A 395 -3.59 0.10 -28.50
CA LEU A 395 -2.34 -0.61 -28.19
C LEU A 395 -2.25 -1.94 -28.94
N LEU A 396 -3.31 -2.76 -28.89
CA LEU A 396 -3.30 -4.05 -29.59
C LEU A 396 -3.14 -3.84 -31.10
N TYR A 397 -3.88 -2.89 -31.69
CA TYR A 397 -3.72 -2.51 -33.09
C TYR A 397 -2.29 -2.08 -33.40
N HIS A 398 -1.69 -1.23 -32.56
CA HIS A 398 -0.31 -0.77 -32.70
C HIS A 398 0.69 -1.94 -32.75
N LEU A 399 0.51 -2.94 -31.88
CA LEU A 399 1.33 -4.14 -31.85
C LEU A 399 1.13 -5.02 -33.09
N GLN A 400 -0.10 -5.13 -33.58
CA GLN A 400 -0.47 -5.97 -34.71
C GLN A 400 -0.06 -5.39 -36.07
N TYR A 401 0.01 -4.06 -36.19
CA TYR A 401 0.31 -3.36 -37.45
C TYR A 401 1.65 -2.62 -37.39
N PHE A 402 1.75 -1.57 -36.58
CA PHE A 402 2.94 -0.72 -36.56
C PHE A 402 4.20 -1.47 -36.17
N VAL A 403 4.13 -2.25 -35.12
CA VAL A 403 5.26 -3.07 -34.66
C VAL A 403 5.52 -4.21 -35.62
N HIS A 404 4.47 -4.87 -36.10
CA HIS A 404 4.59 -5.98 -37.06
C HIS A 404 5.31 -5.56 -38.34
N GLU A 405 4.92 -4.44 -38.94
CA GLU A 405 5.54 -3.96 -40.19
C GLU A 405 7.03 -3.68 -40.05
N ARG A 406 7.45 -3.24 -38.88
CA ARG A 406 8.83 -2.83 -38.56
C ARG A 406 9.66 -3.92 -37.90
N ALA A 407 9.05 -4.98 -37.42
CA ALA A 407 9.74 -6.07 -36.76
C ALA A 407 10.61 -6.84 -37.79
N PRO A 408 11.90 -7.10 -37.48
CA PRO A 408 12.77 -7.89 -38.33
C PRO A 408 12.25 -9.32 -38.54
N ASP A 409 11.62 -9.87 -37.52
CA ASP A 409 10.98 -11.19 -37.53
C ASP A 409 9.47 -11.04 -37.33
N LYS A 410 8.72 -11.34 -38.37
CA LYS A 410 7.25 -11.18 -38.38
C LYS A 410 6.54 -12.17 -37.46
N THR A 411 7.20 -13.27 -37.08
CA THR A 411 6.65 -14.22 -36.11
C THR A 411 6.64 -13.69 -34.68
N ASN A 412 7.43 -12.67 -34.39
CA ASN A 412 7.49 -11.99 -33.08
C ASN A 412 6.59 -10.75 -33.04
N SER A 413 5.39 -10.86 -33.54
CA SER A 413 4.40 -9.78 -33.48
C SER A 413 3.07 -10.33 -32.93
N PHE A 414 2.19 -9.40 -32.53
CA PHE A 414 0.85 -9.78 -32.04
C PHE A 414 -0.16 -10.06 -33.16
N ARG A 415 0.27 -10.15 -34.44
CA ARG A 415 -0.63 -10.27 -35.58
C ARG A 415 -1.53 -11.49 -35.52
N HIS A 416 -1.05 -12.57 -34.92
CA HIS A 416 -1.78 -13.81 -34.72
C HIS A 416 -2.36 -13.99 -33.32
N PHE A 417 -2.47 -12.92 -32.56
CA PHE A 417 -3.19 -12.94 -31.28
C PHE A 417 -4.56 -12.28 -31.44
N HIS A 418 -5.58 -12.86 -30.83
CA HIS A 418 -6.92 -12.32 -30.73
C HIS A 418 -7.30 -12.07 -29.27
N LEU A 419 -8.33 -11.25 -29.02
CA LEU A 419 -8.89 -11.08 -27.68
C LEU A 419 -9.54 -12.37 -27.21
N SER A 420 -9.38 -12.70 -25.94
CA SER A 420 -9.98 -13.90 -25.33
C SER A 420 -11.50 -13.78 -25.23
N ASP A 421 -12.19 -14.88 -25.51
CA ASP A 421 -13.65 -14.97 -25.36
C ASP A 421 -14.12 -15.19 -23.91
N GLU A 422 -13.19 -15.32 -22.97
CA GLU A 422 -13.48 -15.76 -21.60
C GLU A 422 -14.41 -14.84 -20.81
N PHE A 423 -14.51 -13.56 -21.16
CA PHE A 423 -15.37 -12.62 -20.48
C PHE A 423 -16.84 -12.69 -20.90
N GLY A 424 -17.16 -13.33 -22.02
CA GLY A 424 -18.52 -13.41 -22.55
C GLY A 424 -19.12 -12.06 -22.98
N THR A 425 -18.30 -11.01 -23.09
CA THR A 425 -18.68 -9.68 -23.54
C THR A 425 -18.65 -9.60 -25.08
N ALA A 426 -19.50 -8.75 -25.66
CA ALA A 426 -19.58 -8.60 -27.12
C ALA A 426 -18.29 -8.03 -27.74
N ASP A 427 -17.50 -7.29 -26.98
CA ASP A 427 -16.23 -6.68 -27.39
C ASP A 427 -15.00 -7.50 -26.97
N HIS A 428 -15.21 -8.67 -26.35
CA HIS A 428 -14.17 -9.56 -25.83
C HIS A 428 -13.22 -8.88 -24.80
N LEU A 429 -13.67 -7.79 -24.19
CA LEU A 429 -12.96 -7.08 -23.16
C LEU A 429 -13.55 -7.41 -21.78
N PRO A 430 -12.75 -7.28 -20.70
CA PRO A 430 -13.27 -7.45 -19.34
C PRO A 430 -14.40 -6.46 -19.04
N PRO A 431 -15.33 -6.81 -18.14
CA PRO A 431 -16.47 -5.95 -17.79
C PRO A 431 -16.08 -4.59 -17.22
N LYS A 432 -14.95 -4.51 -16.51
CA LYS A 432 -14.46 -3.30 -15.85
C LYS A 432 -13.00 -3.00 -16.17
N PRO A 433 -12.58 -1.72 -16.11
CA PRO A 433 -11.16 -1.38 -16.16
C PRO A 433 -10.48 -1.83 -14.86
N TYR A 434 -9.17 -2.01 -14.89
CA TYR A 434 -8.38 -2.10 -13.68
C TYR A 434 -8.35 -0.73 -12.99
N ILE A 435 -8.92 -0.69 -11.77
CA ILE A 435 -9.08 0.50 -10.94
C ILE A 435 -8.00 0.47 -9.85
N ARG A 436 -7.07 1.43 -9.89
CA ARG A 436 -5.95 1.50 -8.93
C ARG A 436 -6.25 2.35 -7.72
N GLU A 437 -7.08 3.35 -7.86
CA GLU A 437 -7.40 4.31 -6.81
C GLU A 437 -8.89 4.58 -6.80
N SER A 438 -9.43 4.77 -5.61
CA SER A 438 -10.81 5.13 -5.36
C SER A 438 -10.86 6.31 -4.38
N LEU A 439 -12.02 6.58 -3.78
CA LEU A 439 -12.09 7.45 -2.63
C LEU A 439 -11.33 6.84 -1.43
N ARG A 440 -10.99 7.67 -0.49
CA ARG A 440 -10.38 7.30 0.79
C ARG A 440 -11.33 7.70 1.90
N LEU A 441 -11.80 6.71 2.68
CA LEU A 441 -12.65 6.94 3.84
C LEU A 441 -11.93 7.87 4.83
N LYS A 442 -12.59 8.93 5.32
CA LYS A 442 -12.12 9.62 6.52
C LYS A 442 -12.39 8.73 7.73
N ALA A 443 -11.37 7.97 8.08
CA ALA A 443 -11.42 6.96 9.13
C ALA A 443 -10.83 7.48 10.44
N MET A 444 -11.10 6.76 11.52
CA MET A 444 -10.56 7.05 12.85
C MET A 444 -9.01 7.07 12.89
N TYR A 445 -8.37 6.46 11.91
CA TYR A 445 -6.95 6.60 11.66
C TYR A 445 -6.69 6.66 10.14
N MET A 446 -5.91 7.65 9.73
CA MET A 446 -5.47 7.82 8.35
C MET A 446 -4.01 7.38 8.25
N MET A 447 -3.76 6.21 7.65
CA MET A 447 -2.40 5.73 7.42
C MET A 447 -1.66 6.66 6.47
N ARG A 448 -0.41 6.97 6.77
CA ARG A 448 0.44 7.91 6.03
C ARG A 448 1.72 7.24 5.52
N GLU A 449 2.43 7.91 4.63
CA GLU A 449 3.69 7.40 4.06
C GLU A 449 4.68 6.94 5.14
N GLN A 450 4.81 7.70 6.24
CA GLN A 450 5.73 7.40 7.32
C GLN A 450 5.44 6.07 7.99
N ASP A 451 4.19 5.65 8.03
CA ASP A 451 3.74 4.43 8.71
C ASP A 451 4.18 3.17 7.97
N GLY A 452 4.29 3.23 6.65
CA GLY A 452 4.78 2.12 5.83
C GLY A 452 6.20 2.29 5.30
N ARG A 453 6.86 3.42 5.55
CA ARG A 453 8.18 3.73 4.99
C ARG A 453 9.35 3.15 5.78
N ASN A 454 9.16 2.01 6.35
CA ASN A 454 10.22 1.24 7.00
C ASN A 454 10.91 0.40 5.93
N GLN A 455 11.87 1.00 5.26
CA GLN A 455 12.48 0.40 4.10
C GLN A 455 13.46 -0.69 4.49
N ASP A 456 13.31 -1.83 3.88
CA ASP A 456 14.25 -2.92 3.98
C ASP A 456 15.08 -3.00 2.70
N GLY A 457 16.37 -2.87 2.84
CA GLY A 457 17.29 -2.93 1.72
C GLY A 457 18.65 -2.39 2.07
N PRO A 458 19.69 -2.64 1.28
CA PRO A 458 21.07 -2.34 1.63
C PRO A 458 21.31 -0.86 1.92
N ASN A 459 20.48 0.02 1.42
CA ASN A 459 20.65 1.46 1.54
C ASN A 459 19.57 2.15 2.39
N LYS A 460 18.75 1.37 3.13
CA LYS A 460 17.53 1.91 3.72
C LYS A 460 17.23 1.36 5.11
N LYS A 461 18.26 1.05 5.85
CA LYS A 461 18.19 0.43 7.19
C LYS A 461 17.60 1.36 8.26
N PHE A 462 17.63 2.66 8.03
CA PHE A 462 16.98 3.64 8.90
C PHE A 462 15.48 3.38 9.05
N ALA A 463 14.83 2.94 7.99
CA ALA A 463 13.42 2.66 8.03
C ALA A 463 13.07 1.46 8.94
N ARG A 464 13.97 0.51 9.12
CA ARG A 464 13.81 -0.60 10.07
C ARG A 464 13.74 -0.14 11.52
N GLU A 465 14.52 0.89 11.88
CA GLU A 465 14.49 1.44 13.24
C GLU A 465 13.15 2.10 13.56
N ARG A 466 12.47 2.64 12.54
CA ARG A 466 11.14 3.22 12.70
C ARG A 466 10.03 2.17 12.78
N PHE A 467 10.24 0.98 12.23
CA PHE A 467 9.22 -0.05 12.15
C PHE A 467 8.60 -0.36 13.52
N SER A 468 9.44 -0.45 14.56
CA SER A 468 8.95 -0.65 15.92
C SER A 468 8.14 0.52 16.48
N GLN A 469 8.24 1.69 15.86
CA GLN A 469 7.53 2.90 16.26
C GLN A 469 6.14 3.02 15.62
N VAL A 470 5.90 2.29 14.53
CA VAL A 470 4.64 2.30 13.78
C VAL A 470 3.82 1.02 13.98
N MET A 471 4.04 0.33 15.08
CA MET A 471 3.29 -0.86 15.45
C MET A 471 2.07 -0.45 16.24
N TYR A 472 0.92 -0.43 15.58
CA TYR A 472 -0.34 -0.02 16.20
C TYR A 472 -0.84 -1.06 17.20
N PRO A 473 -1.34 -0.62 18.39
CA PRO A 473 -1.99 -1.52 19.33
C PRO A 473 -3.19 -2.25 18.73
N ASP A 474 -3.88 -1.62 17.80
CA ASP A 474 -5.04 -2.15 17.07
C ASP A 474 -4.69 -2.75 15.69
N GLY A 475 -3.42 -3.08 15.45
CA GLY A 475 -2.97 -3.73 14.22
C GLY A 475 -3.64 -5.09 14.00
N LEU A 476 -4.13 -5.33 12.79
CA LEU A 476 -4.89 -6.54 12.41
C LEU A 476 -4.12 -7.48 11.50
N PHE A 477 -3.35 -6.97 10.57
CA PHE A 477 -2.55 -7.79 9.66
C PHE A 477 -1.30 -7.05 9.19
N ALA A 478 -0.32 -7.82 8.75
CA ALA A 478 0.92 -7.30 8.19
C ALA A 478 0.77 -7.01 6.70
N TRP A 479 1.27 -5.87 6.25
CA TRP A 479 1.29 -5.51 4.84
C TRP A 479 2.66 -4.98 4.42
N GLN A 480 2.95 -5.09 3.13
CA GLN A 480 4.13 -4.52 2.48
C GLN A 480 3.89 -4.43 0.97
N PHE A 481 4.14 -3.28 0.42
CA PHE A 481 4.38 -3.07 -1.01
C PHE A 481 5.07 -1.72 -1.21
N HIS A 482 5.69 -1.49 -2.36
CA HIS A 482 6.18 -0.15 -2.67
C HIS A 482 5.01 0.79 -3.03
N TYR A 483 5.19 2.08 -2.83
CA TYR A 483 4.20 3.09 -3.22
C TYR A 483 4.21 3.24 -4.74
N ASP A 484 3.36 2.46 -5.40
CA ASP A 484 3.35 2.26 -6.84
C ASP A 484 2.37 3.20 -7.53
N PHE A 485 2.80 4.44 -7.67
CA PHE A 485 2.09 5.40 -8.53
C PHE A 485 2.44 5.16 -9.99
N HIS A 486 1.42 5.06 -10.83
CA HIS A 486 1.60 4.92 -12.26
C HIS A 486 1.83 6.29 -12.90
N ARG A 487 2.98 6.42 -13.55
CA ARG A 487 3.26 7.53 -14.46
C ARG A 487 2.69 7.17 -15.81
N THR A 488 1.94 8.07 -16.38
CA THR A 488 1.29 7.82 -17.67
C THR A 488 2.23 7.97 -18.87
N GLY A 489 3.46 8.41 -18.67
CA GLY A 489 4.45 8.55 -19.77
C GLY A 489 4.06 9.62 -20.80
N ARG A 490 3.17 10.54 -20.43
CA ARG A 490 2.77 11.64 -21.26
C ARG A 490 3.63 12.85 -21.02
N ALA A 491 4.14 13.46 -22.05
CA ALA A 491 4.50 14.86 -21.97
C ALA A 491 3.45 15.67 -22.72
N TYR A 492 3.07 16.76 -22.12
CA TYR A 492 2.36 17.80 -22.83
C TYR A 492 3.35 18.49 -23.76
N LEU A 493 3.12 18.42 -25.03
CA LEU A 493 3.65 19.45 -25.88
C LEU A 493 2.93 20.73 -25.45
N LYS A 494 3.67 21.72 -24.96
CA LYS A 494 3.11 23.02 -24.56
C LYS A 494 2.20 23.64 -25.64
N SER A 495 2.42 23.27 -26.91
CA SER A 495 1.63 23.65 -28.07
C SER A 495 0.26 22.98 -28.18
N GLU A 496 0.01 21.88 -27.49
CA GLU A 496 -1.21 21.10 -27.60
C GLU A 496 -2.19 21.33 -26.44
N GLY A 497 -1.77 22.15 -25.47
CA GLY A 497 -2.59 22.40 -24.29
C GLY A 497 -2.90 21.10 -23.50
N ASN A 498 -4.08 21.03 -22.93
CA ASN A 498 -4.49 19.87 -22.10
C ASN A 498 -5.10 18.73 -22.91
N THR A 499 -5.20 18.81 -24.21
CA THR A 499 -5.91 17.86 -25.08
C THR A 499 -5.04 17.15 -26.11
N GLY A 500 -3.74 17.48 -26.17
CA GLY A 500 -2.84 16.88 -27.15
C GLY A 500 -2.53 15.40 -26.85
N PRO A 501 -1.80 14.73 -27.76
CA PRO A 501 -1.44 13.34 -27.61
C PRO A 501 -0.64 13.08 -26.33
N TRP A 502 -0.82 11.91 -25.78
CA TRP A 502 -0.23 11.53 -24.50
C TRP A 502 1.25 11.12 -24.59
N ILE A 503 2.04 11.84 -25.39
CA ILE A 503 3.38 11.39 -25.78
C ILE A 503 4.44 11.68 -24.72
N ASP A 504 4.36 12.76 -24.01
CA ASP A 504 5.45 13.24 -23.15
C ASP A 504 4.97 13.78 -21.80
N TYR A 505 3.95 13.19 -21.21
CA TYR A 505 3.47 13.61 -19.91
C TYR A 505 4.24 12.92 -18.78
N GLU A 506 4.97 13.69 -17.99
CA GLU A 506 5.44 13.27 -16.69
C GLU A 506 4.55 13.91 -15.61
N LYS A 507 3.87 13.09 -14.80
CA LYS A 507 3.21 13.58 -13.61
C LYS A 507 4.26 14.20 -12.68
N PRO A 508 4.14 15.48 -12.34
CA PRO A 508 5.06 16.07 -11.38
C PRO A 508 4.86 15.44 -9.99
N GLY A 509 5.94 15.16 -9.31
CA GLY A 509 6.01 15.12 -7.84
C GLY A 509 5.69 13.84 -7.12
N ARG A 510 4.76 12.99 -7.53
CA ARG A 510 4.56 11.72 -6.83
C ARG A 510 5.65 10.73 -7.20
N ASN A 511 6.46 10.33 -6.22
CA ASN A 511 7.57 9.43 -6.48
C ASN A 511 7.08 7.98 -6.55
N THR A 512 7.18 7.38 -7.72
CA THR A 512 6.76 6.00 -8.02
C THR A 512 7.71 4.92 -7.52
N SER A 513 8.81 5.27 -6.88
CA SER A 513 9.90 4.33 -6.59
C SER A 513 10.16 4.13 -5.10
N LEU A 514 9.32 4.69 -4.23
CA LEU A 514 9.50 4.54 -2.80
C LEU A 514 9.13 3.13 -2.37
N VAL A 515 10.11 2.40 -1.87
CA VAL A 515 9.89 1.07 -1.30
C VAL A 515 9.38 1.26 0.12
N SER A 516 8.19 0.71 0.41
CA SER A 516 7.78 0.49 1.80
C SER A 516 8.46 -0.76 2.34
N ASP A 517 8.65 -0.82 3.63
CA ASP A 517 8.93 -2.05 4.35
C ASP A 517 7.61 -2.61 4.92
N ARG A 518 7.71 -3.54 5.81
CA ARG A 518 6.58 -4.15 6.49
C ARG A 518 5.94 -3.19 7.48
N SER A 519 4.62 -3.20 7.54
CA SER A 519 3.84 -2.42 8.48
C SER A 519 2.61 -3.20 8.93
N LEU A 520 1.84 -2.65 9.86
CA LEU A 520 0.55 -3.18 10.27
C LEU A 520 -0.59 -2.32 9.74
N PHE A 521 -1.73 -2.95 9.50
CA PHE A 521 -2.96 -2.27 9.16
C PHE A 521 -3.81 -2.09 10.44
N PRO A 522 -4.09 -0.86 10.88
CA PRO A 522 -4.86 -0.62 12.10
C PRO A 522 -6.36 -0.79 11.86
N LEU A 523 -7.09 -1.35 12.85
CA LEU A 523 -8.54 -1.50 12.79
C LEU A 523 -9.25 -0.17 12.56
N ARG A 524 -8.77 0.89 13.19
CA ARG A 524 -9.34 2.24 13.06
C ARG A 524 -9.38 2.76 11.63
N SER A 525 -8.52 2.26 10.74
CA SER A 525 -8.57 2.62 9.30
C SER A 525 -9.75 2.01 8.55
N LEU A 526 -10.49 1.07 9.14
CA LEU A 526 -11.75 0.54 8.58
C LEU A 526 -12.96 1.36 9.01
N VAL A 527 -12.86 2.18 10.07
CA VAL A 527 -14.00 2.77 10.78
C VAL A 527 -14.13 4.25 10.44
N PRO A 528 -15.29 4.71 9.90
CA PRO A 528 -15.53 6.14 9.67
C PRO A 528 -15.51 6.96 10.97
N ILE A 529 -15.00 8.18 10.92
CA ILE A 529 -15.08 9.09 12.08
C ILE A 529 -16.53 9.45 12.40
N GLU A 530 -17.29 9.89 11.40
CA GLU A 530 -18.59 10.55 11.61
C GLU A 530 -19.79 9.61 11.46
N MET A 531 -19.62 8.39 10.93
CA MET A 531 -20.71 7.47 10.64
C MET A 531 -20.58 6.17 11.44
N ASP A 532 -21.66 5.75 12.08
CA ASP A 532 -21.80 4.42 12.66
C ASP A 532 -22.54 3.48 11.70
N GLY A 533 -22.43 2.15 11.93
CA GLY A 533 -23.09 1.17 11.10
C GLY A 533 -22.42 0.90 9.75
N LEU A 534 -21.24 1.46 9.52
CA LEU A 534 -20.45 1.32 8.30
C LEU A 534 -19.01 0.95 8.60
N LEU A 535 -18.43 0.10 7.77
CA LEU A 535 -16.98 -0.15 7.67
C LEU A 535 -16.54 0.04 6.23
N GLY A 536 -15.35 0.59 6.05
CA GLY A 536 -14.66 0.59 4.76
C GLY A 536 -13.96 -0.74 4.50
N ALA A 537 -13.82 -1.09 3.23
CA ALA A 537 -13.02 -2.22 2.75
C ALA A 537 -12.48 -1.93 1.35
N GLN A 538 -11.83 -2.88 0.69
CA GLN A 538 -11.23 -2.73 -0.63
C GLN A 538 -10.23 -1.55 -0.64
N LYS A 539 -10.48 -0.56 -1.47
CA LYS A 539 -9.68 0.68 -1.57
C LYS A 539 -10.31 1.84 -0.78
N ASN A 540 -11.44 1.59 -0.12
CA ASN A 540 -12.28 2.58 0.55
C ASN A 540 -12.00 2.62 2.05
N VAL A 541 -10.74 2.76 2.45
CA VAL A 541 -10.28 2.73 3.85
C VAL A 541 -9.48 3.98 4.19
N GLY A 542 -9.15 4.15 5.48
CA GLY A 542 -8.41 5.31 6.00
C GLY A 542 -6.93 5.25 5.69
N TYR A 543 -6.51 5.97 4.68
CA TYR A 543 -5.10 6.18 4.33
C TYR A 543 -4.92 7.45 3.48
N SER A 544 -3.68 7.93 3.39
CA SER A 544 -3.33 9.00 2.46
C SER A 544 -3.31 8.53 1.01
N SER A 545 -3.31 9.47 0.09
CA SER A 545 -3.12 9.20 -1.34
C SER A 545 -1.84 8.41 -1.63
N ILE A 546 -0.75 8.65 -0.88
CA ILE A 546 0.50 7.91 -1.07
C ILE A 546 0.36 6.46 -0.62
N VAL A 547 -0.24 6.21 0.53
CA VAL A 547 -0.42 4.85 1.05
C VAL A 547 -1.42 4.06 0.20
N SER A 548 -2.41 4.72 -0.41
CA SER A 548 -3.35 4.07 -1.32
C SER A 548 -2.64 3.32 -2.45
N ALA A 549 -1.50 3.82 -2.91
CA ALA A 549 -0.71 3.19 -3.96
C ALA A 549 -0.03 1.86 -3.53
N ALA A 550 0.03 1.57 -2.24
CA ALA A 550 0.60 0.33 -1.70
C ALA A 550 -0.46 -0.67 -1.23
N ILE A 551 -1.56 -0.19 -0.60
CA ILE A 551 -2.59 -1.08 0.00
C ILE A 551 -3.73 -1.39 -0.98
N ARG A 552 -3.53 -1.27 -2.27
CA ARG A 552 -4.52 -1.54 -3.32
C ARG A 552 -4.32 -2.87 -4.04
N LEU A 553 -3.34 -3.66 -3.63
CA LEU A 553 -2.92 -4.83 -4.38
C LEU A 553 -3.61 -6.11 -3.89
N HIS A 554 -3.40 -7.17 -4.63
CA HIS A 554 -4.12 -8.44 -4.51
C HIS A 554 -4.16 -9.00 -3.09
N ASP A 555 -3.00 -9.15 -2.45
CA ASP A 555 -2.89 -9.71 -1.10
C ASP A 555 -3.45 -8.77 -0.03
N GLN A 556 -3.21 -7.46 -0.16
CA GLN A 556 -3.68 -6.48 0.80
C GLN A 556 -5.21 -6.30 0.74
N CYS A 557 -5.80 -6.23 -0.46
CA CYS A 557 -7.26 -6.09 -0.60
C CYS A 557 -8.00 -7.29 -0.03
N VAL A 558 -7.49 -8.52 -0.23
CA VAL A 558 -8.05 -9.71 0.42
C VAL A 558 -7.94 -9.61 1.94
N ALA A 559 -6.77 -9.20 2.47
CA ALA A 559 -6.56 -9.07 3.91
C ALA A 559 -7.42 -7.95 4.54
N VAL A 560 -7.62 -6.83 3.84
CA VAL A 560 -8.54 -5.75 4.26
C VAL A 560 -9.96 -6.29 4.38
N GLY A 561 -10.44 -7.03 3.38
CA GLY A 561 -11.76 -7.66 3.43
C GLY A 561 -11.89 -8.65 4.57
N GLN A 562 -10.90 -9.51 4.75
CA GLN A 562 -10.85 -10.48 5.85
C GLN A 562 -10.90 -9.78 7.22
N ALA A 563 -10.13 -8.70 7.38
CA ALA A 563 -10.11 -7.88 8.60
C ALA A 563 -11.47 -7.19 8.85
N ALA A 564 -12.09 -6.64 7.82
CA ALA A 564 -13.42 -6.01 7.91
C ALA A 564 -14.49 -7.03 8.31
N GLY A 565 -14.49 -8.22 7.70
CA GLY A 565 -15.40 -9.32 8.06
C GLY A 565 -15.25 -9.80 9.50
N ALA A 566 -14.00 -9.96 9.98
CA ALA A 566 -13.72 -10.32 11.37
C ALA A 566 -14.18 -9.24 12.36
N THR A 567 -13.90 -7.96 12.04
CA THR A 567 -14.34 -6.82 12.86
C THR A 567 -15.87 -6.74 12.92
N ALA A 568 -16.54 -6.93 11.80
CA ALA A 568 -17.99 -6.95 11.71
C ALA A 568 -18.61 -8.07 12.56
N ALA A 569 -18.05 -9.29 12.50
CA ALA A 569 -18.53 -10.43 13.28
C ALA A 569 -18.41 -10.15 14.78
N VAL A 570 -17.27 -9.65 15.25
CA VAL A 570 -17.05 -9.31 16.67
C VAL A 570 -18.01 -8.19 17.12
N SER A 571 -18.19 -7.15 16.30
CA SER A 571 -19.16 -6.08 16.56
C SER A 571 -20.59 -6.63 16.73
N LEU A 572 -21.03 -7.46 15.78
CA LEU A 572 -22.38 -8.03 15.77
C LEU A 572 -22.63 -8.98 16.96
N HIS A 573 -21.68 -9.84 17.31
CA HIS A 573 -21.78 -10.80 18.41
C HIS A 573 -21.79 -10.11 19.77
N ASN A 574 -20.97 -9.07 19.95
CA ASN A 574 -20.87 -8.34 21.22
C ASN A 574 -21.87 -7.18 21.33
N HIS A 575 -22.63 -6.87 20.28
CA HIS A 575 -23.55 -5.73 20.23
C HIS A 575 -22.85 -4.38 20.52
N VAL A 576 -21.64 -4.20 20.03
CA VAL A 576 -20.84 -2.97 20.17
C VAL A 576 -20.60 -2.31 18.81
N ALA A 577 -20.42 -1.01 18.79
CA ALA A 577 -20.04 -0.34 17.56
C ALA A 577 -18.58 -0.70 17.18
N PRO A 578 -18.24 -0.86 15.88
CA PRO A 578 -16.86 -1.14 15.46
C PRO A 578 -15.83 -0.17 16.04
N ARG A 579 -16.18 1.10 16.22
CA ARG A 579 -15.33 2.14 16.81
C ARG A 579 -14.91 1.91 18.25
N GLU A 580 -15.64 1.09 19.01
CA GLU A 580 -15.32 0.77 20.40
C GLU A 580 -14.24 -0.33 20.50
N ILE A 581 -14.15 -1.18 19.48
CA ILE A 581 -13.28 -2.36 19.48
C ILE A 581 -11.79 -2.01 19.64
N PRO A 582 -11.22 -0.97 18.98
CA PRO A 582 -9.80 -0.65 19.12
C PRO A 582 -9.38 -0.30 20.56
N TYR A 583 -10.29 0.20 21.37
CA TYR A 583 -10.08 0.64 22.74
C TYR A 583 -10.38 -0.44 23.78
N ASP A 584 -11.11 -1.49 23.38
CA ASP A 584 -11.40 -2.66 24.22
C ASP A 584 -10.47 -3.82 23.84
N ARG A 585 -9.45 -4.02 24.67
CA ARG A 585 -8.42 -4.99 24.38
C ARG A 585 -8.92 -6.42 24.22
N GLU A 586 -9.98 -6.78 24.96
CA GLU A 586 -10.57 -8.14 24.88
C GLU A 586 -11.33 -8.31 23.56
N LYS A 587 -12.09 -7.31 23.11
CA LYS A 587 -12.78 -7.36 21.81
C LYS A 587 -11.80 -7.30 20.64
N LEU A 588 -10.74 -6.51 20.74
CA LEU A 588 -9.67 -6.51 19.76
C LEU A 588 -8.99 -7.88 19.65
N GLU A 589 -8.75 -8.54 20.78
CA GLU A 589 -8.21 -9.89 20.77
C GLU A 589 -9.19 -10.92 20.17
N GLN A 590 -10.50 -10.72 20.29
CA GLN A 590 -11.49 -11.54 19.57
C GLN A 590 -11.34 -11.37 18.04
N VAL A 591 -11.14 -10.14 17.56
CA VAL A 591 -10.87 -9.89 16.12
C VAL A 591 -9.58 -10.59 15.70
N ARG A 592 -8.51 -10.47 16.46
CA ARG A 592 -7.25 -11.15 16.17
C ARG A 592 -7.37 -12.68 16.24
N THR A 593 -8.23 -13.20 17.13
CA THR A 593 -8.55 -14.63 17.18
C THR A 593 -9.28 -15.07 15.92
N ALA A 594 -10.23 -14.28 15.44
CA ALA A 594 -10.92 -14.56 14.19
C ALA A 594 -9.98 -14.59 12.97
N LEU A 595 -8.90 -13.81 13.02
CA LEU A 595 -7.93 -13.72 11.92
C LEU A 595 -6.78 -14.73 12.03
N CYS A 596 -6.33 -15.03 13.26
CA CYS A 596 -5.14 -15.84 13.51
C CYS A 596 -5.37 -16.78 14.67
N SER A 597 -6.03 -17.91 14.40
CA SER A 597 -6.25 -19.01 15.33
C SER A 597 -6.19 -20.36 14.63
N GLU A 598 -6.05 -21.42 15.40
CA GLU A 598 -6.25 -22.78 14.91
C GLU A 598 -7.74 -22.98 14.65
N THR A 599 -8.09 -23.14 13.38
CA THR A 599 -9.44 -23.52 12.98
C THR A 599 -9.35 -24.54 11.86
N ASP A 600 -10.27 -25.51 11.86
CA ASP A 600 -10.44 -26.41 10.71
C ASP A 600 -10.95 -25.66 9.46
N ALA A 601 -11.26 -24.38 9.61
CA ALA A 601 -11.98 -23.58 8.62
C ALA A 601 -11.10 -22.72 7.72
N GLY A 602 -9.77 -22.78 7.82
CA GLY A 602 -8.92 -22.01 6.91
C GLY A 602 -7.50 -21.72 7.40
N VAL A 603 -6.75 -20.99 6.61
CA VAL A 603 -5.37 -20.61 6.90
C VAL A 603 -5.32 -19.37 7.78
N ALA A 604 -4.56 -19.40 8.87
CA ALA A 604 -4.35 -18.27 9.75
C ALA A 604 -3.68 -17.10 9.02
N LEU A 605 -4.16 -15.87 9.27
CA LEU A 605 -3.60 -14.65 8.71
C LEU A 605 -2.35 -14.23 9.48
N LEU A 606 -1.35 -13.73 8.77
CA LEU A 606 -0.15 -13.12 9.36
C LEU A 606 -0.53 -11.76 9.97
N ILE A 607 -0.62 -11.69 11.28
CA ILE A 607 -0.95 -10.46 11.99
C ILE A 607 0.28 -9.72 12.51
N TRP A 608 1.48 -10.32 12.41
CA TRP A 608 2.75 -9.70 12.76
C TRP A 608 3.84 -10.03 11.74
N PRO A 609 4.60 -9.07 11.22
CA PRO A 609 5.33 -9.20 9.98
C PRO A 609 6.70 -9.89 10.11
N TYR A 610 6.75 -11.07 10.71
CA TYR A 610 7.95 -11.91 10.68
C TYR A 610 8.12 -12.56 9.30
N ARG A 611 9.32 -12.46 8.74
CA ARG A 611 9.63 -12.91 7.39
C ARG A 611 9.79 -14.43 7.28
N ASP A 612 10.36 -15.04 8.29
CA ASP A 612 10.75 -16.46 8.33
C ASP A 612 9.67 -17.37 8.89
N LEU A 613 8.50 -16.83 9.24
CA LEU A 613 7.44 -17.59 9.90
C LEU A 613 6.30 -17.88 8.90
N ALA A 614 6.24 -19.12 8.44
CA ALA A 614 5.20 -19.60 7.54
C ALA A 614 3.95 -20.08 8.30
N PRO A 615 2.72 -19.96 7.74
CA PRO A 615 1.49 -20.47 8.38
C PRO A 615 1.52 -21.96 8.74
N ALA A 616 2.30 -22.75 8.01
CA ALA A 616 2.48 -24.18 8.30
C ALA A 616 3.40 -24.47 9.51
N HIS A 617 4.11 -23.47 10.01
CA HIS A 617 4.99 -23.65 11.17
C HIS A 617 4.17 -23.80 12.45
N PRO A 618 4.41 -24.80 13.31
CA PRO A 618 3.61 -25.04 14.53
C PRO A 618 3.51 -23.84 15.47
N ALA A 619 4.55 -23.02 15.55
CA ALA A 619 4.58 -21.82 16.38
C ALA A 619 3.94 -20.58 15.73
N PHE A 620 3.45 -20.65 14.47
CA PHE A 620 2.96 -19.48 13.73
C PHE A 620 1.94 -18.68 14.53
N ILE A 621 0.88 -19.32 15.02
CA ILE A 621 -0.20 -18.65 15.76
C ILE A 621 0.32 -18.06 17.06
N ALA A 622 1.03 -18.87 17.86
CA ALA A 622 1.54 -18.43 19.15
C ALA A 622 2.46 -17.20 19.01
N VAL A 623 3.40 -17.23 18.08
CA VAL A 623 4.33 -16.13 17.84
C VAL A 623 3.59 -14.87 17.37
N ASN A 624 2.68 -15.01 16.39
CA ASN A 624 1.91 -13.88 15.91
C ASN A 624 1.05 -13.23 17.02
N ARG A 625 0.38 -14.04 17.80
CA ARG A 625 -0.51 -13.58 18.88
C ARG A 625 0.27 -12.96 20.05
N LEU A 626 1.37 -13.55 20.45
CA LEU A 626 2.26 -12.99 21.48
C LEU A 626 2.89 -11.67 21.03
N ALA A 627 3.34 -11.60 19.77
CA ALA A 627 3.87 -10.39 19.19
C ALA A 627 2.82 -9.27 19.13
N ALA A 628 1.62 -9.56 18.65
CA ALA A 628 0.51 -8.59 18.60
C ALA A 628 0.07 -8.10 20.00
N ARG A 629 0.31 -8.87 21.06
CA ARG A 629 0.14 -8.44 22.46
C ARG A 629 1.31 -7.60 22.99
N GLY A 630 2.36 -7.39 22.22
CA GLY A 630 3.57 -6.69 22.63
C GLY A 630 4.46 -7.48 23.58
N ILE A 631 4.31 -8.80 23.61
CA ILE A 631 5.06 -9.69 24.51
C ILE A 631 6.42 -10.07 23.90
N LEU A 632 6.48 -10.24 22.56
CA LEU A 632 7.73 -10.54 21.89
C LEU A 632 8.47 -9.27 21.50
N PRO A 633 9.74 -9.10 21.89
CA PRO A 633 10.56 -7.99 21.46
C PRO A 633 10.87 -8.14 19.96
N MET A 634 10.74 -7.05 19.21
CA MET A 634 11.17 -7.01 17.83
C MET A 634 12.56 -6.40 17.76
N ASP A 635 13.52 -7.15 17.25
CA ASP A 635 14.78 -6.55 16.83
C ASP A 635 14.57 -5.83 15.49
N VAL A 636 14.65 -4.50 15.51
CA VAL A 636 14.49 -3.65 14.31
C VAL A 636 15.51 -3.97 13.21
N ARG A 637 16.61 -4.60 13.54
CA ARG A 637 17.66 -5.01 12.59
C ARG A 637 17.40 -6.39 12.00
N ASN A 638 16.67 -7.22 12.72
CA ASN A 638 16.35 -8.58 12.32
C ASN A 638 14.84 -8.77 12.38
N VAL A 639 14.24 -8.90 11.24
CA VAL A 639 12.80 -9.12 11.08
C VAL A 639 12.44 -10.60 10.98
N ASP A 640 13.41 -11.45 11.21
CA ASP A 640 13.24 -12.89 11.35
C ASP A 640 13.08 -13.23 12.82
N PHE A 641 12.15 -14.12 13.12
CA PHE A 641 11.89 -14.58 14.49
C PHE A 641 12.85 -15.68 14.91
N HIS A 642 13.30 -16.51 13.96
CA HIS A 642 14.11 -17.71 14.19
C HIS A 642 13.43 -18.70 15.14
N PRO A 643 12.27 -19.25 14.75
CA PRO A 643 11.48 -20.11 15.63
C PRO A 643 12.21 -21.39 16.07
N ASP A 644 13.12 -21.91 15.24
CA ASP A 644 13.86 -23.14 15.48
C ASP A 644 15.18 -22.92 16.26
N ASP A 645 15.56 -21.68 16.53
CA ASP A 645 16.74 -21.38 17.31
C ASP A 645 16.51 -21.68 18.80
N PRO A 646 17.54 -22.11 19.57
CA PRO A 646 17.41 -22.30 20.99
C PRO A 646 16.98 -21.02 21.72
N ALA A 647 16.04 -21.15 22.64
CA ALA A 647 15.60 -20.07 23.51
C ALA A 647 16.59 -19.92 24.68
N SER A 648 17.29 -18.78 24.75
CA SER A 648 18.19 -18.53 25.89
C SER A 648 17.38 -18.23 27.16
N HIS A 649 17.93 -18.57 28.31
CA HIS A 649 17.31 -18.31 29.61
C HIS A 649 16.97 -16.82 29.82
N GLU A 650 17.86 -15.93 29.43
CA GLU A 650 17.68 -14.49 29.53
C GLU A 650 16.51 -14.01 28.64
N TRP A 651 16.45 -14.49 27.40
CA TRP A 651 15.36 -14.19 26.47
C TRP A 651 14.01 -14.67 27.00
N CYS A 652 13.94 -15.90 27.53
CA CYS A 652 12.73 -16.44 28.14
C CYS A 652 12.26 -15.62 29.34
N GLN A 653 13.18 -15.22 30.24
CA GLN A 653 12.86 -14.37 31.39
C GLN A 653 12.32 -12.99 30.95
N GLN A 654 12.92 -12.37 29.95
CA GLN A 654 12.45 -11.11 29.42
C GLN A 654 11.01 -11.24 28.89
N ILE A 655 10.73 -12.28 28.14
CA ILE A 655 9.39 -12.51 27.57
C ILE A 655 8.38 -12.81 28.66
N GLN A 656 8.72 -13.59 29.65
CA GLN A 656 7.84 -13.86 30.82
C GLN A 656 7.51 -12.55 31.58
N GLN A 657 8.49 -11.67 31.74
CA GLN A 657 8.26 -10.35 32.33
C GLN A 657 7.29 -9.51 31.52
N LEU A 658 7.44 -9.47 30.19
CA LEU A 658 6.51 -8.77 29.29
C LEU A 658 5.11 -9.40 29.32
N ALA A 659 5.04 -10.73 29.35
CA ALA A 659 3.78 -11.47 29.46
C ALA A 659 3.03 -11.12 30.74
N SER A 660 3.72 -11.06 31.90
CA SER A 660 3.12 -10.67 33.17
C SER A 660 2.53 -9.25 33.18
N GLN A 661 3.01 -8.39 32.30
CA GLN A 661 2.50 -7.03 32.12
C GLN A 661 1.28 -6.96 31.16
N SER A 662 1.08 -7.99 30.36
CA SER A 662 -0.01 -8.07 29.38
C SER A 662 -1.31 -8.62 29.96
N VAL A 663 -1.23 -9.49 30.95
CA VAL A 663 -2.38 -10.17 31.56
C VAL A 663 -2.62 -9.73 33.00
N ASN A 664 -3.86 -9.87 33.44
CA ASN A 664 -4.27 -9.55 34.81
C ASN A 664 -4.24 -10.85 35.67
N ALA A 665 -3.03 -11.39 35.87
CA ALA A 665 -2.83 -12.57 36.69
C ALA A 665 -1.65 -12.35 37.64
N ALA A 666 -1.76 -12.84 38.88
CA ALA A 666 -0.75 -12.68 39.92
C ALA A 666 0.50 -13.54 39.63
N ASN A 667 0.32 -14.70 39.05
CA ASN A 667 1.38 -15.62 38.67
C ASN A 667 1.07 -16.18 37.27
N LEU A 668 2.09 -16.28 36.44
CA LEU A 668 1.95 -16.97 35.16
C LEU A 668 2.08 -18.50 35.42
N PRO A 669 1.13 -19.31 34.92
CA PRO A 669 1.16 -20.76 35.09
C PRO A 669 2.15 -21.36 34.05
N PHE A 670 3.42 -20.96 34.11
CA PHE A 670 4.39 -21.38 33.12
C PHE A 670 5.79 -21.59 33.69
N THR A 671 6.32 -22.76 33.43
CA THR A 671 7.74 -23.13 33.63
C THR A 671 8.30 -23.52 32.26
N PHE A 672 9.53 -23.16 31.94
CA PHE A 672 10.15 -23.61 30.71
C PHE A 672 11.31 -24.55 30.98
N ASP A 673 11.52 -25.48 30.06
CA ASP A 673 12.59 -26.45 30.12
C ASP A 673 13.81 -25.95 29.36
N GLU A 674 15.01 -26.23 29.91
CA GLU A 674 16.25 -25.91 29.20
C GLU A 674 16.34 -26.70 27.88
N GLY A 675 16.71 -26.03 26.81
CA GLY A 675 16.89 -26.64 25.49
C GLY A 675 15.72 -26.47 24.52
N MET A 676 14.62 -25.83 24.93
CA MET A 676 13.52 -25.49 24.01
C MET A 676 13.97 -24.55 22.91
N THR A 677 13.33 -24.68 21.74
CA THR A 677 13.40 -23.65 20.70
C THR A 677 12.53 -22.44 21.07
N ARG A 678 12.78 -21.31 20.40
CA ARG A 678 11.94 -20.10 20.57
C ARG A 678 10.48 -20.36 20.20
N GLY A 679 10.25 -21.16 19.16
CA GLY A 679 8.91 -21.54 18.73
C GLY A 679 8.18 -22.37 19.79
N GLU A 680 8.82 -23.41 20.34
CA GLU A 680 8.26 -24.28 21.40
C GLU A 680 7.96 -23.48 22.67
N PHE A 681 8.88 -22.60 23.07
CA PHE A 681 8.64 -21.68 24.18
C PHE A 681 7.40 -20.82 23.97
N CYS A 682 7.28 -20.21 22.78
CA CYS A 682 6.10 -19.38 22.46
C CYS A 682 4.81 -20.18 22.45
N GLN A 683 4.80 -21.43 21.96
CA GLN A 683 3.62 -22.28 21.96
C GLN A 683 3.15 -22.59 23.39
N GLN A 684 4.07 -22.97 24.27
CA GLN A 684 3.74 -23.24 25.67
C GLN A 684 3.27 -21.98 26.41
N LEU A 685 3.98 -20.87 26.22
CA LEU A 685 3.60 -19.59 26.81
C LEU A 685 2.20 -19.15 26.33
N TRP A 686 1.94 -19.26 25.03
CA TRP A 686 0.62 -18.92 24.46
C TRP A 686 -0.49 -19.80 25.03
N ALA A 687 -0.27 -21.12 25.14
CA ALA A 687 -1.24 -22.03 25.72
C ALA A 687 -1.61 -21.64 27.16
N GLY A 688 -0.65 -21.14 27.94
CA GLY A 688 -0.89 -20.65 29.30
C GLY A 688 -1.51 -19.25 29.39
N LEU A 689 -1.38 -18.42 28.32
CA LEU A 689 -1.81 -17.02 28.36
C LEU A 689 -3.11 -16.72 27.61
N LYS A 690 -3.47 -17.54 26.63
CA LYS A 690 -4.55 -17.23 25.67
C LYS A 690 -5.89 -16.92 26.32
N ASP A 691 -6.21 -17.60 27.40
CA ASP A 691 -7.49 -17.52 28.11
C ASP A 691 -7.44 -16.63 29.37
N LEU A 692 -6.30 -16.01 29.68
CA LEU A 692 -6.18 -15.12 30.83
C LEU A 692 -6.73 -13.73 30.50
N PRO A 693 -7.42 -13.06 31.46
CA PRO A 693 -7.90 -11.70 31.28
C PRO A 693 -6.76 -10.73 30.94
N LEU A 694 -7.00 -9.88 29.99
CA LEU A 694 -6.03 -8.88 29.54
C LEU A 694 -6.08 -7.63 30.41
N ARG A 695 -4.94 -6.97 30.58
CA ARG A 695 -4.93 -5.61 31.13
C ARG A 695 -5.40 -4.62 30.08
N PRO A 696 -6.25 -3.64 30.45
CA PRO A 696 -6.71 -2.60 29.54
C PRO A 696 -5.55 -1.82 28.90
N PHE A 697 -5.79 -1.19 27.75
CA PHE A 697 -4.87 -0.22 27.19
C PHE A 697 -4.81 1.04 28.08
N THR A 698 -3.62 1.59 28.24
CA THR A 698 -3.39 2.78 29.09
C THR A 698 -3.30 4.08 28.31
N ARG A 699 -3.33 4.05 26.99
CA ARG A 699 -3.08 5.21 26.14
C ARG A 699 -4.14 5.49 25.08
N LEU A 700 -4.76 4.48 24.49
CA LEU A 700 -5.86 4.71 23.56
C LEU A 700 -7.07 5.19 24.33
N GLN A 701 -7.59 6.37 23.98
CA GLN A 701 -8.84 6.90 24.51
C GLN A 701 -9.91 6.84 23.42
N PRO A 702 -11.17 6.64 23.80
CA PRO A 702 -12.29 6.81 22.87
C PRO A 702 -12.24 8.21 22.26
N ASP A 703 -12.60 8.33 20.99
CA ASP A 703 -12.66 9.60 20.27
C ASP A 703 -11.28 10.27 20.08
N ASP A 704 -10.26 9.51 19.76
CA ASP A 704 -8.92 9.96 19.39
C ASP A 704 -8.57 9.35 18.02
N ALA A 705 -8.91 10.07 16.95
CA ALA A 705 -8.90 9.58 15.59
C ALA A 705 -7.48 9.34 15.02
N ASP A 706 -6.51 10.12 15.48
CA ASP A 706 -5.14 10.07 15.00
C ASP A 706 -4.13 9.56 16.06
N ALA A 707 -4.65 9.18 17.23
CA ALA A 707 -3.87 8.62 18.34
C ALA A 707 -2.76 9.54 18.89
N ASP A 708 -2.97 10.84 18.87
CA ASP A 708 -2.03 11.81 19.45
C ASP A 708 -2.23 12.04 20.95
N GLY A 709 -3.32 11.50 21.50
CA GLY A 709 -3.72 11.62 22.90
C GLY A 709 -4.62 12.83 23.18
N ILE A 710 -5.02 13.56 22.15
CA ILE A 710 -5.99 14.64 22.23
C ILE A 710 -7.35 14.09 21.76
N PRO A 711 -8.42 14.17 22.55
CA PRO A 711 -9.74 13.73 22.08
C PRO A 711 -10.19 14.49 20.84
N ASP A 712 -10.85 13.82 19.89
CA ASP A 712 -11.32 14.39 18.62
C ASP A 712 -12.05 15.74 18.77
N ARG A 713 -12.84 15.90 19.83
CA ARG A 713 -13.57 17.13 20.12
C ARG A 713 -12.68 18.33 20.50
N ASP A 714 -11.48 18.05 21.01
CA ASP A 714 -10.51 19.04 21.51
C ASP A 714 -9.32 19.17 20.55
N ASP A 715 -9.27 18.33 19.49
CA ASP A 715 -8.19 18.27 18.53
C ASP A 715 -8.44 19.21 17.33
N PRO A 716 -7.62 20.26 17.18
CA PRO A 716 -7.70 21.15 16.02
C PRO A 716 -7.21 20.51 14.72
N THR A 717 -6.63 19.29 14.79
CA THR A 717 -5.94 18.62 13.69
C THR A 717 -6.35 17.16 13.56
N LEU A 718 -7.64 16.87 13.64
CA LEU A 718 -8.29 15.55 13.65
C LEU A 718 -7.68 14.47 12.72
N PHE A 719 -6.94 14.84 11.70
CA PHE A 719 -6.32 13.98 10.72
C PHE A 719 -4.81 14.22 10.57
N THR A 720 -4.21 14.96 11.49
CA THR A 720 -2.75 15.02 11.58
C THR A 720 -2.33 13.93 12.55
N PRO A 721 -1.86 12.77 12.07
CA PRO A 721 -1.56 11.66 12.94
C PRO A 721 -0.53 12.05 13.99
N GLY A 722 -0.86 11.84 15.25
CA GLY A 722 0.09 11.85 16.34
C GLY A 722 1.14 10.74 16.20
N GLU A 723 2.09 10.68 17.08
CA GLU A 723 2.98 9.55 17.17
C GLU A 723 2.13 8.29 17.44
N PRO A 724 2.28 7.21 16.63
CA PRO A 724 1.54 5.98 16.83
C PRO A 724 1.69 5.49 18.27
N VAL A 725 0.60 5.04 18.87
CA VAL A 725 0.65 4.49 20.23
C VAL A 725 1.58 3.29 20.24
N GLN A 726 2.71 3.44 20.89
CA GLN A 726 3.72 2.41 20.98
C GLN A 726 3.39 1.42 22.11
N TRP A 727 3.60 0.13 21.83
CA TRP A 727 3.80 -0.83 22.89
C TRP A 727 5.07 -0.46 23.65
N LYS A 728 4.93 -0.01 24.86
CA LYS A 728 5.94 0.70 25.66
C LYS A 728 7.31 0.02 25.80
N LYS A 729 7.55 -1.16 25.20
CA LYS A 729 8.76 -1.96 25.45
C LYS A 729 9.33 -2.73 24.27
N ILE A 730 8.88 -2.49 23.06
CA ILE A 730 9.51 -3.13 21.90
C ILE A 730 10.80 -2.40 21.49
N THR A 731 11.14 -1.32 22.19
CA THR A 731 12.15 -0.39 21.74
C THR A 731 13.11 -0.01 22.80
N SER A 732 14.03 -0.80 23.16
CA SER A 732 15.03 -0.29 24.06
C SER A 732 16.20 0.46 23.39
N VAL A 733 16.40 0.33 22.09
CA VAL A 733 17.62 0.88 21.46
C VAL A 733 17.37 2.05 20.52
N ALA A 734 16.27 2.06 19.78
CA ALA A 734 16.01 3.11 18.79
C ALA A 734 15.39 4.39 19.39
N ALA A 735 14.49 4.25 20.37
CA ALA A 735 13.83 5.38 21.00
C ALA A 735 14.79 6.26 21.85
N GLU A 736 15.78 5.65 22.51
CA GLU A 736 16.81 6.40 23.21
C GLU A 736 17.69 7.22 22.26
N ASN A 737 17.91 6.74 21.04
CA ASN A 737 18.71 7.46 20.05
C ASN A 737 17.95 8.65 19.41
N GLN A 738 16.64 8.59 19.24
CA GLN A 738 15.85 9.69 18.66
C GLN A 738 15.45 10.75 19.70
N ASN A 739 14.96 10.36 20.87
CA ASN A 739 14.61 11.31 21.94
C ASN A 739 15.84 11.99 22.54
N GLY A 740 17.01 11.35 22.51
CA GLY A 740 18.26 11.95 22.93
C GLY A 740 18.79 13.04 21.98
N LEU A 741 18.33 13.09 20.74
CA LEU A 741 18.77 14.08 19.75
C LEU A 741 18.07 15.43 19.90
N VAL A 742 16.85 15.48 20.40
CA VAL A 742 16.04 16.71 20.55
C VAL A 742 16.26 17.36 21.92
N SER A 743 16.64 16.61 22.95
CA SER A 743 16.74 17.14 24.32
C SER A 743 18.03 17.87 24.64
N LEU A 744 18.93 18.08 23.68
CA LEU A 744 20.32 18.52 23.92
C LEU A 744 20.51 20.02 24.07
N ILE A 745 19.45 20.85 24.14
CA ILE A 745 19.68 22.28 24.25
C ILE A 745 18.94 22.91 25.41
N LYS A 746 19.69 23.10 26.44
CA LYS A 746 19.29 24.00 27.56
C LYS A 746 20.22 25.19 27.78
N SER A 747 21.31 25.32 27.01
CA SER A 747 22.23 26.42 27.15
C SER A 747 22.18 27.39 25.97
N PRO A 748 21.98 28.69 26.17
CA PRO A 748 22.02 29.69 25.10
C PRO A 748 23.42 29.84 24.47
N GLN A 749 24.44 29.20 25.01
CA GLN A 749 25.81 29.22 24.49
C GLN A 749 26.21 27.98 23.73
N ALA A 750 25.29 27.00 23.61
CA ALA A 750 25.51 25.80 22.81
C ALA A 750 25.50 26.11 21.31
N ARG A 751 26.53 25.68 20.59
CA ARG A 751 26.58 25.76 19.12
C ARG A 751 26.37 24.39 18.51
N ARG A 752 25.77 24.39 17.33
CA ARG A 752 25.53 23.17 16.54
C ARG A 752 25.91 23.42 15.10
N ILE A 753 26.65 22.51 14.54
CA ILE A 753 27.10 22.56 13.16
C ILE A 753 26.47 21.39 12.42
N ASN A 754 25.74 21.65 11.36
CA ASN A 754 25.28 20.65 10.41
C ASN A 754 26.18 20.66 9.16
N PHE A 755 26.71 19.50 8.79
CA PHE A 755 27.55 19.36 7.61
C PHE A 755 26.68 19.06 6.39
N ALA A 756 26.39 20.09 5.58
CA ALA A 756 25.46 20.01 4.49
C ALA A 756 25.93 20.78 3.24
N GLY A 757 25.69 20.23 2.07
CA GLY A 757 26.02 20.87 0.80
C GLY A 757 25.25 22.17 0.54
N LYS A 758 25.73 22.97 -0.42
CA LYS A 758 25.18 24.31 -0.75
C LYS A 758 23.69 24.35 -1.10
N ASN A 759 23.15 23.23 -1.57
CA ASN A 759 21.76 23.14 -2.01
C ASN A 759 20.80 22.66 -0.91
N VAL A 760 21.31 22.48 0.32
CA VAL A 760 20.48 22.11 1.47
C VAL A 760 20.09 23.39 2.20
N PRO A 761 18.81 23.63 2.44
CA PRO A 761 18.36 24.79 3.20
C PRO A 761 18.97 24.80 4.61
N PRO A 762 19.29 25.99 5.19
CA PRO A 762 19.73 26.09 6.57
C PRO A 762 18.69 25.52 7.53
N LEU A 763 19.14 24.71 8.47
CA LEU A 763 18.27 24.12 9.49
C LEU A 763 18.13 25.04 10.70
N SER A 764 16.92 25.16 11.21
CA SER A 764 16.66 25.92 12.43
C SER A 764 17.48 25.34 13.60
N GLY A 765 18.22 26.19 14.30
CA GLY A 765 19.06 25.82 15.43
C GLY A 765 20.41 25.19 15.08
N PHE A 766 20.78 25.14 13.79
CA PHE A 766 22.10 24.72 13.34
C PHE A 766 22.78 25.81 12.50
N GLU A 767 24.08 25.91 12.66
CA GLU A 767 24.96 26.60 11.73
C GLU A 767 25.34 25.59 10.61
N SER A 768 25.34 26.00 9.36
CA SER A 768 25.66 25.11 8.23
C SER A 768 27.14 25.21 7.85
N ASP A 769 27.82 24.06 7.86
CA ASP A 769 29.16 23.93 7.27
C ASP A 769 29.06 23.24 5.92
N GLN A 770 29.55 23.92 4.88
CA GLN A 770 29.49 23.46 3.48
C GLN A 770 30.82 22.84 3.00
N GLY A 771 31.68 22.43 3.95
CA GLY A 771 32.98 21.84 3.62
C GLY A 771 34.08 22.84 3.28
N ALA A 772 33.84 24.11 3.49
CA ALA A 772 34.79 25.14 3.12
C ALA A 772 36.01 25.20 4.09
N VAL A 773 37.16 25.63 3.56
CA VAL A 773 38.37 25.86 4.34
C VAL A 773 38.11 26.86 5.48
N PHE A 774 38.79 26.68 6.62
CA PHE A 774 38.68 27.58 7.77
C PHE A 774 38.79 29.06 7.37
N ASN A 775 37.89 29.85 7.89
CA ASN A 775 37.86 31.29 7.64
C ASN A 775 37.63 32.02 8.97
N THR A 776 38.47 33.04 9.26
CA THR A 776 38.47 33.79 10.52
C THR A 776 37.19 34.60 10.71
N GLN A 777 36.52 35.06 9.65
CA GLN A 777 35.24 35.78 9.73
C GLN A 777 34.11 34.83 10.12
N ARG A 778 34.09 33.60 9.58
CA ARG A 778 33.13 32.58 9.93
C ARG A 778 33.43 31.94 11.27
N GLY A 779 34.71 31.91 11.66
CA GLY A 779 35.18 31.35 12.90
C GLY A 779 35.25 29.83 12.94
N PHE A 780 35.00 29.12 11.83
CA PHE A 780 35.13 27.67 11.72
C PHE A 780 35.41 27.21 10.30
N GLY A 781 35.77 25.94 10.15
CA GLY A 781 35.97 25.30 8.85
C GLY A 781 37.03 24.21 8.86
N TRP A 782 37.34 23.71 7.68
CA TRP A 782 38.21 22.57 7.43
C TRP A 782 39.64 23.01 7.12
N GLN A 783 40.61 22.14 7.37
CA GLN A 783 41.99 22.38 6.99
C GLN A 783 42.18 22.42 5.46
N ARG A 784 41.39 21.65 4.71
CA ARG A 784 41.31 21.69 3.26
C ARG A 784 39.84 21.77 2.80
N ASP A 785 39.62 22.11 1.54
CA ASP A 785 38.28 22.15 0.97
C ASP A 785 37.67 20.75 0.85
N LEU A 786 36.56 20.50 1.56
CA LEU A 786 35.74 19.30 1.53
C LEU A 786 34.36 19.54 0.91
N SER A 787 34.15 20.64 0.20
CA SER A 787 32.85 20.97 -0.40
C SER A 787 32.36 19.89 -1.36
N GLN A 788 33.27 19.19 -2.03
CA GLN A 788 32.95 18.07 -2.91
C GLN A 788 32.70 16.74 -2.15
N ASN A 789 32.98 16.70 -0.85
CA ASN A 789 32.77 15.56 0.01
C ASN A 789 31.45 15.64 0.79
N MET A 790 30.62 16.62 0.49
CA MET A 790 29.29 16.74 1.07
C MET A 790 28.30 15.82 0.37
N ARG A 791 27.41 15.21 1.15
CA ARG A 791 26.35 14.36 0.61
C ARG A 791 25.02 14.67 1.28
N GLN A 792 23.95 14.53 0.53
CA GLN A 792 22.58 14.41 0.99
C GLN A 792 21.99 13.14 0.38
N ARG A 793 21.39 12.30 1.20
CA ARG A 793 20.84 11.02 0.77
C ARG A 793 19.37 11.05 0.39
N LYS A 794 18.62 12.04 0.88
CA LYS A 794 17.16 12.12 0.73
C LYS A 794 16.46 10.83 1.18
N GLN A 795 16.93 10.28 2.30
CA GLN A 795 16.50 9.00 2.84
C GLN A 795 15.85 9.14 4.22
N VAL A 796 16.16 10.19 4.95
CA VAL A 796 15.66 10.46 6.30
C VAL A 796 15.09 11.87 6.38
N HIS A 797 14.13 12.07 7.29
CA HIS A 797 13.44 13.34 7.46
C HIS A 797 14.29 14.42 8.11
N GLU A 798 15.10 13.98 9.05
CA GLU A 798 15.96 14.89 9.78
C GLU A 798 17.13 15.26 8.88
N ASP A 799 17.08 16.43 8.27
CA ASP A 799 18.11 16.92 7.36
C ASP A 799 19.50 16.88 7.99
N TYR A 800 19.62 17.05 9.33
CA TYR A 800 20.89 16.92 10.05
C TYR A 800 21.42 15.49 10.15
N LEU A 801 20.60 14.47 9.85
CA LEU A 801 21.02 13.08 9.71
C LEU A 801 21.15 12.67 8.24
N ASP A 802 20.38 13.32 7.36
CA ASP A 802 20.37 13.02 5.93
C ASP A 802 21.59 13.58 5.19
N THR A 803 22.27 14.53 5.82
CA THR A 803 23.47 15.19 5.28
C THR A 803 24.70 14.84 6.08
N PHE A 804 25.83 14.84 5.41
CA PHE A 804 27.12 14.61 6.05
C PHE A 804 28.28 15.08 5.17
N VAL A 805 29.41 15.34 5.81
CA VAL A 805 30.73 15.39 5.17
C VAL A 805 31.40 14.04 5.34
N PHE A 806 32.12 13.56 4.33
CA PHE A 806 32.91 12.34 4.48
C PHE A 806 34.35 12.53 4.07
N THR A 807 35.21 11.70 4.68
CA THR A 807 36.61 11.54 4.25
C THR A 807 36.98 10.06 4.18
N ARG A 808 37.92 9.73 3.30
CA ARG A 808 38.65 8.45 3.23
C ARG A 808 40.08 8.56 3.69
N ASP A 809 40.45 9.72 4.16
CA ASP A 809 41.74 10.08 4.67
C ASP A 809 41.54 10.78 6.02
N HIS A 810 42.56 11.49 6.51
CA HIS A 810 42.50 12.26 7.73
C HIS A 810 42.24 13.74 7.44
N ASP A 811 41.16 14.28 8.00
CA ASP A 811 40.78 15.68 7.85
C ASP A 811 40.45 16.33 9.19
N ARG A 812 40.81 17.60 9.31
CA ARG A 812 40.68 18.40 10.52
C ARG A 812 39.72 19.56 10.31
N TRP A 813 38.76 19.69 11.23
CA TRP A 813 37.86 20.82 11.38
C TRP A 813 38.17 21.58 12.63
N GLU A 814 38.11 22.90 12.57
CA GLU A 814 38.38 23.79 13.70
C GLU A 814 37.30 24.85 13.88
N CYS A 815 37.03 25.23 15.12
CA CYS A 815 36.15 26.33 15.46
C CYS A 815 36.75 27.22 16.57
N VAL A 816 36.71 28.53 16.38
CA VAL A 816 37.15 29.48 17.41
C VAL A 816 36.21 29.44 18.61
N VAL A 817 36.75 29.10 19.75
CA VAL A 817 36.02 29.06 21.03
C VAL A 817 36.93 29.57 22.16
N PRO A 818 36.38 30.11 23.25
CA PRO A 818 37.21 30.44 24.43
C PRO A 818 37.89 29.21 25.03
N ASN A 819 39.07 29.42 25.63
CA ASN A 819 39.71 28.38 26.40
C ASN A 819 38.85 27.96 27.59
N GLY A 820 38.87 26.65 27.89
CA GLY A 820 38.07 26.11 28.97
C GLY A 820 37.61 24.66 28.69
N ILE A 821 36.75 24.16 29.56
CA ILE A 821 36.22 22.82 29.42
C ILE A 821 34.92 22.86 28.55
N TRP A 822 34.91 22.04 27.54
CA TRP A 822 33.77 21.94 26.60
C TRP A 822 33.18 20.54 26.61
N GLN A 823 31.87 20.46 26.57
CA GLN A 823 31.16 19.24 26.29
C GLN A 823 30.88 19.19 24.77
N VAL A 824 31.42 18.21 24.12
CA VAL A 824 31.30 18.04 22.66
C VAL A 824 30.55 16.75 22.34
N THR A 825 29.58 16.84 21.45
CA THR A 825 28.86 15.69 20.93
C THR A 825 29.05 15.65 19.41
N VAL A 826 29.40 14.48 18.88
CA VAL A 826 29.50 14.23 17.43
C VAL A 826 28.51 13.15 17.03
N CYS A 827 28.01 13.24 15.80
CA CYS A 827 27.16 12.23 15.19
C CYS A 827 27.75 11.77 13.86
N VAL A 828 27.91 10.46 13.71
CA VAL A 828 28.44 9.83 12.50
C VAL A 828 27.47 8.79 11.96
N GLY A 829 27.36 8.69 10.66
CA GLY A 829 26.55 7.71 9.96
C GLY A 829 26.21 8.13 8.54
N ASP A 830 25.61 7.23 7.79
CA ASP A 830 25.16 7.48 6.43
C ASP A 830 23.75 6.93 6.27
N ALA A 831 22.80 7.77 5.88
CA ALA A 831 21.42 7.39 5.71
C ALA A 831 21.20 6.31 4.62
N GLY A 832 22.14 6.18 3.68
CA GLY A 832 22.00 5.32 2.52
C GLY A 832 22.93 4.11 2.44
N HIS A 833 24.06 4.11 3.17
CA HIS A 833 25.10 3.09 2.99
C HIS A 833 25.76 2.68 4.30
N ASP A 834 26.18 1.42 4.35
CA ASP A 834 27.04 0.91 5.43
C ASP A 834 28.37 1.65 5.41
N GLN A 835 28.84 2.04 6.58
CA GLN A 835 30.15 2.66 6.76
C GLN A 835 30.98 1.80 7.72
N ILE A 836 32.17 1.44 7.30
CA ILE A 836 33.06 0.54 8.04
C ILE A 836 34.26 1.36 8.50
N GLY A 837 34.65 1.17 9.77
CA GLY A 837 35.92 1.71 10.27
C GLY A 837 35.94 3.23 10.36
N GLN A 838 34.93 3.86 10.95
CA GLN A 838 34.87 5.31 11.17
C GLN A 838 35.75 5.73 12.37
N TRP A 839 36.38 6.91 12.25
CA TRP A 839 37.28 7.46 13.25
C TRP A 839 36.96 8.92 13.51
N VAL A 840 36.83 9.30 14.80
CA VAL A 840 36.70 10.71 15.21
C VAL A 840 37.55 10.97 16.47
N THR A 841 38.30 12.06 16.43
CA THR A 841 39.09 12.58 17.53
C THR A 841 38.66 14.00 17.84
N VAL A 842 38.54 14.37 19.10
CA VAL A 842 38.26 15.74 19.57
C VAL A 842 39.32 16.16 20.54
N GLU A 843 39.99 17.29 20.28
CA GLU A 843 41.12 17.79 21.09
C GLU A 843 42.16 16.71 21.40
N GLY A 844 42.55 15.93 20.37
CA GLY A 844 43.47 14.82 20.51
C GLY A 844 42.89 13.57 21.23
N LYS A 845 41.67 13.65 21.75
CA LYS A 845 41.02 12.53 22.44
C LYS A 845 40.21 11.70 21.44
N GLN A 846 40.60 10.45 21.27
CA GLN A 846 39.87 9.51 20.42
C GLN A 846 38.48 9.18 21.02
N ILE A 847 37.40 9.45 20.31
CA ILE A 847 36.04 9.22 20.79
C ILE A 847 35.26 8.19 19.94
N ILE A 848 35.63 8.04 18.69
CA ILE A 848 35.15 6.99 17.80
C ILE A 848 36.38 6.32 17.20
N GLN A 849 36.46 5.01 17.36
CA GLN A 849 37.56 4.19 16.87
C GLN A 849 37.00 2.95 16.16
N ASP A 850 37.34 2.80 14.89
CA ASP A 850 36.99 1.63 14.07
C ASP A 850 35.49 1.27 14.11
N LEU A 851 34.64 2.29 14.19
CA LEU A 851 33.21 2.11 14.33
C LEU A 851 32.55 1.80 12.98
N SER A 852 31.80 0.72 12.92
CA SER A 852 30.96 0.40 11.78
C SER A 852 29.51 0.81 12.04
N THR A 853 28.90 1.51 11.10
CA THR A 853 27.47 1.83 11.11
C THR A 853 26.81 1.22 9.89
N VAL A 854 25.65 0.70 10.10
CA VAL A 854 24.79 0.20 9.04
C VAL A 854 24.09 1.38 8.37
N GLY A 855 23.85 1.34 7.05
CA GLY A 855 23.15 2.40 6.33
C GLY A 855 21.81 2.73 7.00
N GLY A 856 21.57 4.01 7.29
CA GLY A 856 20.44 4.49 8.06
C GLY A 856 20.63 4.45 9.57
N SER A 857 21.76 3.95 10.07
CA SER A 857 22.09 4.00 11.51
C SER A 857 23.09 5.10 11.80
N PHE A 858 22.87 5.78 12.91
CA PHE A 858 23.70 6.89 13.35
C PHE A 858 24.21 6.66 14.77
N GLN A 859 25.47 6.97 15.00
CA GLN A 859 26.07 6.86 16.30
C GLN A 859 26.46 8.23 16.82
N LYS A 860 25.96 8.52 18.01
CA LYS A 860 26.25 9.75 18.75
C LYS A 860 27.24 9.44 19.86
N LYS A 861 28.31 10.21 19.94
CA LYS A 861 29.28 10.12 21.02
C LYS A 861 29.50 11.48 21.65
N GLN A 862 29.54 11.50 22.95
CA GLN A 862 29.76 12.69 23.74
C GLN A 862 31.05 12.59 24.56
N THR A 863 31.79 13.68 24.66
CA THR A 863 33.01 13.76 25.45
C THR A 863 33.21 15.14 26.09
N ARG A 864 33.99 15.17 27.14
CA ARG A 864 34.51 16.42 27.71
C ARG A 864 35.98 16.60 27.31
N VAL A 865 36.29 17.80 26.83
CA VAL A 865 37.61 18.16 26.37
C VAL A 865 38.00 19.54 26.93
N GLU A 866 39.29 19.80 27.02
CA GLU A 866 39.83 21.10 27.44
C GLU A 866 40.46 21.79 26.22
N VAL A 867 39.91 22.93 25.84
CA VAL A 867 40.48 23.80 24.80
C VAL A 867 41.49 24.75 25.43
N LYS A 868 42.73 24.82 24.91
CA LYS A 868 43.84 25.62 25.44
C LYS A 868 44.37 26.66 24.47
N ASP A 869 44.11 26.53 23.18
CA ASP A 869 44.66 27.35 22.12
C ASP A 869 43.63 28.25 21.42
N GLY A 870 42.43 28.35 22.02
CA GLY A 870 41.33 29.16 21.47
C GLY A 870 40.58 28.52 20.33
N ARG A 871 40.78 27.22 20.04
CA ARG A 871 40.12 26.48 18.96
C ARG A 871 39.68 25.10 19.43
N LEU A 872 38.44 24.80 19.16
CA LEU A 872 37.94 23.42 19.27
C LEU A 872 38.30 22.68 17.98
N THR A 873 39.07 21.59 18.12
CA THR A 873 39.57 20.78 17.01
C THR A 873 38.82 19.43 16.96
N VAL A 874 38.29 19.11 15.81
CA VAL A 874 37.66 17.81 15.49
C VAL A 874 38.36 17.20 14.29
N GLU A 875 38.87 15.99 14.44
CA GLU A 875 39.55 15.27 13.37
C GLU A 875 38.71 14.05 12.99
N ILE A 876 38.54 13.83 11.69
CA ILE A 876 37.74 12.70 11.16
C ILE A 876 38.62 11.87 10.21
N GLY A 877 38.34 10.56 10.21
CA GLY A 877 39.04 9.62 9.37
C GLY A 877 40.40 9.21 9.90
N LYS A 878 41.11 8.41 9.11
CA LYS A 878 42.45 7.91 9.39
C LYS A 878 43.23 7.86 8.09
N THR A 879 44.47 8.31 8.14
CA THR A 879 45.37 8.30 6.98
C THR A 879 45.42 6.91 6.34
N LYS A 880 45.15 6.82 5.04
CA LYS A 880 45.19 5.60 4.24
C LYS A 880 44.18 4.52 4.71
N ALA A 881 43.13 4.88 5.43
CA ALA A 881 42.13 3.91 5.92
C ALA A 881 41.38 3.23 4.78
N GLY A 882 41.15 3.92 3.66
CA GLY A 882 40.37 3.41 2.53
C GLY A 882 38.87 3.31 2.80
N THR A 883 38.44 3.57 4.04
CA THR A 883 37.05 3.55 4.51
C THR A 883 36.56 4.98 4.77
N ASN A 884 35.28 5.20 4.67
CA ASN A 884 34.70 6.51 4.93
C ASN A 884 34.48 6.74 6.43
N THR A 885 34.77 7.94 6.90
CA THR A 885 34.17 8.50 8.11
C THR A 885 33.18 9.56 7.68
N CYS A 886 31.91 9.41 8.07
CA CYS A 886 30.79 10.27 7.69
C CYS A 886 30.33 11.05 8.92
N LEU A 887 30.64 12.35 8.98
CA LEU A 887 30.22 13.23 10.08
C LEU A 887 28.97 14.01 9.65
N ASN A 888 27.86 13.77 10.38
CA ASN A 888 26.57 14.41 10.10
C ASN A 888 26.49 15.79 10.75
N TRP A 889 26.73 15.85 12.04
CA TRP A 889 26.68 17.09 12.83
C TRP A 889 27.55 16.97 14.08
N LEU A 890 27.84 18.13 14.66
CA LEU A 890 28.43 18.24 15.99
C LEU A 890 27.74 19.34 16.79
N SER A 891 27.73 19.19 18.10
CA SER A 891 27.37 20.24 19.04
C SER A 891 28.40 20.38 20.15
N PHE A 892 28.56 21.60 20.65
CA PHE A 892 29.51 21.86 21.72
C PHE A 892 29.01 23.01 22.60
N GLU A 893 29.24 22.89 23.92
CA GLU A 893 28.83 23.88 24.91
C GLU A 893 29.90 23.97 26.00
N PRO A 894 30.15 25.19 26.58
CA PRO A 894 31.08 25.34 27.66
C PRO A 894 30.53 24.73 28.94
N ILE A 895 31.39 24.07 29.70
CA ILE A 895 31.07 23.63 31.07
C ILE A 895 31.56 24.69 32.04
N PRO A 896 30.67 25.31 32.83
CA PRO A 896 31.08 26.26 33.86
C PRO A 896 32.03 25.63 34.87
N PRO A 897 33.03 26.36 35.38
CA PRO A 897 33.86 25.88 36.47
C PRO A 897 33.01 25.46 37.68
N ALA A 898 33.39 24.33 38.31
CA ALA A 898 32.71 23.88 39.53
C ALA A 898 32.80 24.97 40.62
N GLY A 899 31.67 25.65 40.90
CA GLY A 899 31.61 26.71 41.92
C GLY A 899 30.92 28.00 41.50
N ALA A 900 30.56 28.20 40.24
CA ALA A 900 29.74 29.30 39.80
C ALA A 900 28.24 28.85 39.86
N SER A 901 27.64 28.88 41.05
CA SER A 901 26.19 28.82 41.20
C SER A 901 25.52 30.06 40.55
N ARG A 902 24.53 29.85 39.72
CA ARG A 902 23.61 30.93 39.30
C ARG A 902 22.80 31.46 40.46
#